data_5d1e0af752641a4f560120044e8b4873
#
_entry.id   5d1e0af752641a4f560120044e8b4873
#
_cell.length_a   1.000
_cell.length_b   1.000
_cell.length_c   1.000
_cell.angle_alpha   90.00
_cell.angle_beta   90.00
_cell.angle_gamma   90.00
#
_symmetry.space_group_name_H-M   'P 1'
#
loop_
_entity.id
_entity.type
_entity.pdbx_description
1 polymer ?
#
loop_
_entity_poly.entity_id
_entity_poly.type
_entity_poly.pdbx_seq_one_letter_code
_entity_poly.pdbx_strand_id
1 'polypeptide(L)'
;MKLIPILVFLLLSSAPAAAAVPTPESHFGHKIGVDYQLLDWDKVVSYFQALEKSSDRLKFLELGQTVEGRPQIAVVISSPGNIKNLEHYRDIQMRLADPRKTPPAEAERLFQEGKAIVMITCSIHATEVASTHTAVEFAYRLLTEDNNPKFKTILDNVIILLEPSQDPDGVDIVTRWYRKTRGTQWEGTSPPELYHHYVGHDDNRDWYIFTQPETRNTAALENEWHPEIVYDVHQMGENQARLFVPPWMDPVDPNIDPILASICNMIGTGIATDLYAAGKTGIALDGVYDFWSPARQYQAYHGGARILTESASAKLATPVTLTADQITSNALGYNPRERSWNYLVPWMGGTWHLRDIIDYQSIAWESLLYQAATRRSDMLRYFYGINKDSVERKSPFAFVIPARQSDPGAAKKMLETLALGEIEIERASDRFSADGKDYSAGAYVVRMQQPFSGWAKTLLERQDYPDLRLYPGGPPKRPYDVTAQTLPMLMGVRTDTVKDSFDALLQPATQFAFDLDRPAPAGGWAASDVASWREVTKLWKSGKPAYRDTGSGDFYSAPAGGRKEIPAPRIGLYQAFVPSMDEGWTRWLFDEFGFGHTRLQNPDIVAGHLRDKFDTIVIPDQSRQTIAQGYREGQMPPEFTGGLGDKGAASLREFVEQGGTLILLNHASDYARDLGVGAKNVLEGVQSKDFYSPGSLLNVSLDTKSALAYGMPAGITLWSEGSPAWDAPDKEAIARYPEKGVLASGWLLGEKYLAGKAALLDVPLGTGHIVMFGMRPQYRGQSYQNFKLFFNALIYH
;
A
#
# COMPACT_ATOMS: atom_id res chain seq x y z
N MET A 1 53.62 73.01 16.77
CA MET A 1 52.98 71.70 17.05
C MET A 1 51.55 71.80 16.61
N LYS A 2 51.26 71.17 15.48
CA LYS A 2 49.86 71.08 14.96
C LYS A 2 49.29 69.73 15.35
N LEU A 3 48.26 69.70 16.19
CA LEU A 3 47.49 68.52 16.51
C LEU A 3 46.53 68.11 15.31
N ILE A 4 46.73 66.91 14.83
CA ILE A 4 45.84 66.29 13.83
C ILE A 4 44.79 65.47 14.61
N PRO A 5 43.45 65.63 14.42
CA PRO A 5 42.44 64.77 15.02
C PRO A 5 42.36 63.46 14.23
N ILE A 6 42.52 62.31 14.92
CA ILE A 6 42.29 61.01 14.38
C ILE A 6 40.74 60.74 14.41
N LEU A 7 40.12 60.66 13.23
CA LEU A 7 38.75 60.31 13.06
C LEU A 7 38.63 58.75 13.06
N VAL A 8 38.10 58.18 14.15
CA VAL A 8 37.78 56.72 14.23
C VAL A 8 36.47 56.47 13.51
N PHE A 9 36.52 55.83 12.34
CA PHE A 9 35.33 55.28 11.67
C PHE A 9 34.94 53.97 12.37
N LEU A 10 33.85 54.00 13.13
CA LEU A 10 33.15 52.82 13.58
C LEU A 10 32.41 52.25 12.38
N LEU A 11 32.95 51.19 11.78
CA LEU A 11 32.20 50.30 10.86
C LEU A 11 31.19 49.51 11.68
N LEU A 12 29.95 49.99 11.73
CA LEU A 12 28.79 49.22 12.13
C LEU A 12 28.56 48.14 11.02
N SER A 13 29.04 46.93 11.26
CA SER A 13 28.60 45.77 10.50
C SER A 13 27.15 45.53 10.81
N SER A 14 26.24 46.01 9.97
CA SER A 14 24.86 45.56 9.96
C SER A 14 24.85 44.08 9.56
N ALA A 15 24.65 43.21 10.55
CA ALA A 15 24.25 41.83 10.23
C ALA A 15 23.00 41.92 9.31
N PRO A 16 22.97 41.16 8.23
CA PRO A 16 21.77 41.14 7.40
C PRO A 16 20.56 40.72 8.27
N ALA A 17 19.54 41.57 8.29
CA ALA A 17 18.29 41.20 8.95
C ALA A 17 17.81 39.88 8.33
N ALA A 18 17.56 38.86 9.16
CA ALA A 18 16.99 37.62 8.69
C ALA A 18 15.73 37.97 7.88
N ALA A 19 15.61 37.42 6.67
CA ALA A 19 14.43 37.62 5.84
C ALA A 19 13.21 37.17 6.62
N ALA A 20 12.14 37.98 6.64
CA ALA A 20 10.89 37.59 7.29
C ALA A 20 10.35 36.29 6.66
N VAL A 21 9.89 35.36 7.50
CA VAL A 21 9.28 34.11 7.06
C VAL A 21 8.06 34.43 6.17
N PRO A 22 8.03 33.99 4.89
CA PRO A 22 6.94 34.32 3.97
C PRO A 22 5.64 33.70 4.45
N THR A 23 4.56 34.50 4.50
CA THR A 23 3.23 33.98 4.82
C THR A 23 2.73 33.07 3.70
N PRO A 24 1.92 32.03 4.00
CA PRO A 24 1.28 31.22 2.95
C PRO A 24 0.51 32.09 1.95
N GLU A 25 -0.26 33.08 2.46
CA GLU A 25 -1.04 33.99 1.59
C GLU A 25 -0.16 34.74 0.59
N SER A 26 1.02 35.22 1.02
CA SER A 26 1.95 35.94 0.14
C SER A 26 2.55 35.06 -0.96
N HIS A 27 2.71 33.76 -0.69
CA HIS A 27 3.30 32.79 -1.62
C HIS A 27 2.27 32.20 -2.59
N PHE A 28 1.11 31.78 -2.09
CA PHE A 28 0.06 31.13 -2.89
C PHE A 28 -0.91 32.14 -3.55
N GLY A 29 -0.95 33.37 -3.07
CA GLY A 29 -1.84 34.42 -3.57
C GLY A 29 -3.26 34.37 -2.97
N HIS A 30 -3.50 33.47 -2.03
CA HIS A 30 -4.76 33.34 -1.29
C HIS A 30 -4.52 32.71 0.09
N LYS A 31 -5.47 32.85 1.00
CA LYS A 31 -5.43 32.20 2.31
C LYS A 31 -5.57 30.70 2.16
N ILE A 32 -4.87 29.94 3.00
CA ILE A 32 -4.99 28.49 3.04
C ILE A 32 -6.41 28.09 3.47
N GLY A 33 -7.00 27.12 2.76
CA GLY A 33 -8.33 26.61 3.02
C GLY A 33 -9.47 27.50 2.53
N VAL A 34 -9.19 28.55 1.75
CA VAL A 34 -10.24 29.33 1.12
C VAL A 34 -10.98 28.48 0.09
N ASP A 35 -12.30 28.62 0.02
CA ASP A 35 -13.15 27.87 -0.87
C ASP A 35 -12.72 27.98 -2.33
N TYR A 36 -12.87 26.90 -3.07
CA TYR A 36 -12.59 26.76 -4.49
C TYR A 36 -11.12 26.91 -4.90
N GLN A 37 -10.18 26.84 -3.97
CA GLN A 37 -8.75 26.90 -4.24
C GLN A 37 -8.03 25.65 -3.73
N LEU A 38 -7.26 25.02 -4.61
CA LEU A 38 -6.36 23.92 -4.29
C LEU A 38 -4.91 24.33 -4.59
N LEU A 39 -3.95 23.71 -3.91
CA LEU A 39 -2.54 23.99 -4.05
C LEU A 39 -1.93 23.17 -5.19
N ASP A 40 -1.07 23.80 -6.00
CA ASP A 40 -0.22 23.11 -6.96
C ASP A 40 1.01 22.55 -6.25
N TRP A 41 1.45 21.36 -6.65
CA TRP A 41 2.59 20.73 -6.00
C TRP A 41 3.89 21.55 -6.11
N ASP A 42 4.20 22.08 -7.27
CA ASP A 42 5.39 22.91 -7.48
C ASP A 42 5.43 24.12 -6.54
N LYS A 43 4.27 24.74 -6.27
CA LYS A 43 4.17 25.84 -5.29
C LYS A 43 4.36 25.36 -3.86
N VAL A 44 3.88 24.16 -3.50
CA VAL A 44 4.12 23.57 -2.18
C VAL A 44 5.62 23.35 -1.99
N VAL A 45 6.29 22.72 -2.94
CA VAL A 45 7.76 22.51 -2.89
C VAL A 45 8.51 23.84 -2.74
N SER A 46 8.22 24.82 -3.62
CA SER A 46 8.89 26.12 -3.58
C SER A 46 8.61 26.90 -2.29
N TYR A 47 7.45 26.70 -1.68
CA TYR A 47 7.14 27.30 -0.37
C TYR A 47 8.00 26.72 0.75
N PHE A 48 8.13 25.41 0.87
CA PHE A 48 8.99 24.79 1.87
C PHE A 48 10.47 25.15 1.68
N GLN A 49 10.94 25.27 0.45
CA GLN A 49 12.27 25.80 0.15
C GLN A 49 12.45 27.26 0.60
N ALA A 50 11.39 28.08 0.47
CA ALA A 50 11.42 29.47 0.95
C ALA A 50 11.41 29.55 2.48
N LEU A 51 10.69 28.65 3.17
CA LEU A 51 10.69 28.52 4.62
C LEU A 51 12.08 28.16 5.15
N GLU A 52 12.78 27.21 4.53
CA GLU A 52 14.14 26.84 4.93
C GLU A 52 15.10 28.03 4.84
N LYS A 53 15.02 28.81 3.76
CA LYS A 53 15.89 29.97 3.56
C LYS A 53 15.64 31.10 4.57
N SER A 54 14.46 31.12 5.20
CA SER A 54 14.00 32.19 6.09
C SER A 54 13.96 31.82 7.57
N SER A 55 14.25 30.56 7.94
CA SER A 55 14.18 30.09 9.32
C SER A 55 15.26 29.03 9.61
N ASP A 56 15.85 29.10 10.80
CA ASP A 56 16.80 28.11 11.33
C ASP A 56 16.10 26.97 12.11
N ARG A 57 14.75 26.91 12.05
CA ARG A 57 13.94 25.87 12.67
C ARG A 57 13.51 24.79 11.68
N LEU A 58 13.84 24.92 10.39
CA LEU A 58 13.40 24.00 9.35
C LEU A 58 14.59 23.60 8.46
N LYS A 59 14.63 22.30 8.12
CA LYS A 59 15.53 21.75 7.11
C LYS A 59 14.70 21.03 6.04
N PHE A 60 14.93 21.37 4.79
CA PHE A 60 14.28 20.75 3.63
C PHE A 60 15.00 19.46 3.23
N LEU A 61 14.23 18.42 2.89
CA LEU A 61 14.71 17.12 2.41
C LEU A 61 14.03 16.78 1.10
N GLU A 62 14.78 16.39 0.10
CA GLU A 62 14.27 15.75 -1.10
C GLU A 62 14.43 14.24 -0.92
N LEU A 63 13.30 13.51 -0.86
CA LEU A 63 13.28 12.07 -0.57
C LEU A 63 13.58 11.25 -1.83
N GLY A 64 13.19 11.74 -3.00
CA GLY A 64 13.35 11.08 -4.28
C GLY A 64 12.35 11.61 -5.30
N GLN A 65 12.15 10.83 -6.36
CA GLN A 65 11.17 11.15 -7.41
C GLN A 65 9.99 10.17 -7.36
N THR A 66 8.81 10.68 -7.74
CA THR A 66 7.61 9.88 -7.97
C THR A 66 7.70 9.11 -9.27
N VAL A 67 6.71 8.26 -9.56
CA VAL A 67 6.58 7.54 -10.83
C VAL A 67 6.58 8.49 -12.04
N GLU A 68 5.94 9.65 -11.93
CA GLU A 68 5.90 10.66 -13.01
C GLU A 68 7.07 11.66 -12.94
N GLY A 69 8.03 11.46 -12.04
CA GLY A 69 9.25 12.26 -11.96
C GLY A 69 9.12 13.58 -11.19
N ARG A 70 8.09 13.75 -10.36
CA ARG A 70 7.99 14.90 -9.44
C ARG A 70 8.84 14.70 -8.20
N PRO A 71 9.38 15.77 -7.59
CA PRO A 71 10.08 15.64 -6.30
C PRO A 71 9.10 15.27 -5.19
N GLN A 72 9.39 14.20 -4.46
CA GLN A 72 8.79 13.88 -3.17
C GLN A 72 9.65 14.50 -2.09
N ILE A 73 9.05 15.20 -1.14
CA ILE A 73 9.77 16.00 -0.15
C ILE A 73 9.28 15.76 1.26
N ALA A 74 10.18 15.98 2.22
CA ALA A 74 9.83 16.18 3.62
C ALA A 74 10.56 17.40 4.18
N VAL A 75 10.14 17.87 5.34
CA VAL A 75 10.87 18.88 6.11
C VAL A 75 11.05 18.40 7.54
N VAL A 76 12.21 18.70 8.09
CA VAL A 76 12.49 18.51 9.53
C VAL A 76 12.25 19.83 10.24
N ILE A 77 11.36 19.84 11.24
CA ILE A 77 11.04 21.04 12.02
C ILE A 77 11.34 20.79 13.49
N SER A 78 12.12 21.67 14.12
CA SER A 78 12.45 21.61 15.54
C SER A 78 13.03 22.96 16.01
N SER A 79 13.47 23.06 17.27
CA SER A 79 14.20 24.24 17.74
C SER A 79 15.54 24.41 17.00
N PRO A 80 16.07 25.64 16.87
CA PRO A 80 17.35 25.88 16.20
C PRO A 80 18.50 25.04 16.75
N GLY A 81 18.49 24.78 18.07
CA GLY A 81 19.49 23.94 18.73
C GLY A 81 19.38 22.49 18.29
N ASN A 82 18.16 21.96 18.13
CA ASN A 82 17.91 20.59 17.65
C ASN A 82 18.27 20.45 16.17
N ILE A 83 17.89 21.43 15.32
CA ILE A 83 18.22 21.41 13.87
C ILE A 83 19.74 21.36 13.65
N LYS A 84 20.52 22.07 14.47
CA LYS A 84 21.99 22.02 14.39
C LYS A 84 22.59 20.69 14.82
N ASN A 85 21.87 19.89 15.58
CA ASN A 85 22.35 18.64 16.17
C ASN A 85 21.55 17.41 15.68
N LEU A 86 20.94 17.45 14.51
CA LEU A 86 20.10 16.36 13.97
C LEU A 86 20.84 15.02 13.94
N GLU A 87 22.09 15.01 13.48
CA GLU A 87 22.92 13.80 13.42
C GLU A 87 23.09 13.14 14.80
N HIS A 88 23.26 13.95 15.85
CA HIS A 88 23.36 13.44 17.21
C HIS A 88 22.06 12.77 17.67
N TYR A 89 20.90 13.35 17.39
CA TYR A 89 19.62 12.75 17.77
C TYR A 89 19.30 11.52 16.93
N ARG A 90 19.70 11.51 15.66
CA ARG A 90 19.60 10.32 14.81
C ARG A 90 20.49 9.18 15.35
N ASP A 91 21.74 9.47 15.77
CA ASP A 91 22.61 8.47 16.42
C ASP A 91 21.96 7.90 17.68
N ILE A 92 21.37 8.74 18.53
CA ILE A 92 20.63 8.29 19.71
C ILE A 92 19.53 7.31 19.30
N GLN A 93 18.73 7.65 18.30
CA GLN A 93 17.61 6.83 17.84
C GLN A 93 18.08 5.49 17.28
N MET A 94 19.11 5.48 16.44
CA MET A 94 19.71 4.25 15.91
C MET A 94 20.29 3.35 17.02
N ARG A 95 20.82 3.93 18.09
CA ARG A 95 21.33 3.18 19.24
C ARG A 95 20.19 2.60 20.08
N LEU A 96 19.07 3.30 20.22
CA LEU A 96 17.88 2.81 20.91
C LEU A 96 17.17 1.72 20.10
N ALA A 97 17.26 1.77 18.76
CA ALA A 97 16.72 0.76 17.88
C ALA A 97 17.39 -0.62 18.02
N ASP A 98 18.67 -0.68 18.45
CA ASP A 98 19.40 -1.94 18.63
C ASP A 98 19.88 -2.16 20.06
N PRO A 99 19.05 -2.75 20.93
CA PRO A 99 19.39 -3.06 22.33
C PRO A 99 20.56 -4.04 22.50
N ARG A 100 20.97 -4.77 21.47
CA ARG A 100 22.17 -5.63 21.48
C ARG A 100 23.45 -4.80 21.62
N LYS A 101 23.42 -3.55 21.10
CA LYS A 101 24.54 -2.60 21.12
C LYS A 101 24.44 -1.56 22.24
N THR A 102 23.23 -1.37 22.80
CA THR A 102 22.96 -0.33 23.81
C THR A 102 22.47 -0.95 25.12
N PRO A 103 23.36 -1.11 26.11
CA PRO A 103 22.99 -1.65 27.41
C PRO A 103 21.94 -0.78 28.15
N PRO A 104 21.12 -1.34 29.05
CA PRO A 104 20.06 -0.60 29.73
C PRO A 104 20.52 0.67 30.47
N ALA A 105 21.68 0.65 31.12
CA ALA A 105 22.23 1.82 31.84
C ALA A 105 22.57 2.97 30.89
N GLU A 106 23.00 2.67 29.67
CA GLU A 106 23.23 3.65 28.63
C GLU A 106 21.91 4.14 28.01
N ALA A 107 20.97 3.24 27.77
CA ALA A 107 19.65 3.60 27.27
C ALA A 107 18.94 4.60 28.19
N GLU A 108 19.02 4.43 29.53
CA GLU A 108 18.45 5.38 30.48
C GLU A 108 19.02 6.81 30.32
N ARG A 109 20.31 6.94 30.03
CA ARG A 109 20.91 8.26 29.72
C ARG A 109 20.36 8.81 28.42
N LEU A 110 20.27 7.98 27.37
CA LEU A 110 19.75 8.38 26.06
C LEU A 110 18.27 8.80 26.12
N PHE A 111 17.44 8.19 26.97
CA PHE A 111 16.04 8.61 27.15
C PHE A 111 15.93 10.05 27.68
N GLN A 112 16.90 10.52 28.47
CA GLN A 112 16.93 11.89 28.97
C GLN A 112 17.46 12.88 27.95
N GLU A 113 18.42 12.47 27.13
CA GLU A 113 19.11 13.29 26.16
C GLU A 113 18.36 13.38 24.80
N GLY A 114 17.81 12.28 24.32
CA GLY A 114 17.14 12.16 23.03
C GLY A 114 15.91 13.06 22.88
N LYS A 115 15.39 13.15 21.68
CA LYS A 115 14.13 13.82 21.32
C LYS A 115 13.13 12.80 20.81
N ALA A 116 11.86 13.02 21.05
CA ALA A 116 10.85 12.21 20.39
C ALA A 116 10.83 12.55 18.90
N ILE A 117 10.77 11.54 18.05
CA ILE A 117 10.66 11.71 16.61
C ILE A 117 9.22 11.42 16.20
N VAL A 118 8.58 12.42 15.61
CA VAL A 118 7.21 12.32 15.13
C VAL A 118 7.19 12.59 13.65
N MET A 119 6.75 11.60 12.87
CA MET A 119 6.52 11.77 11.44
C MET A 119 5.05 12.04 11.18
N ILE A 120 4.76 13.04 10.34
CA ILE A 120 3.41 13.36 9.89
C ILE A 120 3.38 13.19 8.37
N THR A 121 2.54 12.27 7.89
CA THR A 121 2.37 11.97 6.48
C THR A 121 1.02 12.46 5.98
N CYS A 122 1.01 13.13 4.83
CA CYS A 122 -0.15 13.80 4.26
C CYS A 122 -0.49 13.26 2.88
N SER A 123 -1.77 13.34 2.55
CA SER A 123 -2.30 13.12 1.18
C SER A 123 -1.69 11.93 0.45
N ILE A 124 -1.60 10.78 1.12
CA ILE A 124 -1.32 9.51 0.44
C ILE A 124 -2.45 9.23 -0.55
N HIS A 125 -3.68 9.56 -0.19
CA HIS A 125 -4.79 9.62 -1.14
C HIS A 125 -4.96 11.09 -1.61
N ALA A 126 -4.57 11.37 -2.83
CA ALA A 126 -4.51 12.75 -3.32
C ALA A 126 -5.85 13.50 -3.38
N THR A 127 -6.99 12.80 -3.33
CA THR A 127 -8.32 13.41 -3.19
C THR A 127 -8.59 13.92 -1.77
N GLU A 128 -7.76 13.58 -0.79
CA GLU A 128 -7.82 13.99 0.60
C GLU A 128 -6.98 15.25 0.82
N VAL A 129 -7.38 16.33 0.16
CA VAL A 129 -6.55 17.51 -0.07
C VAL A 129 -6.17 18.33 1.16
N ALA A 130 -6.94 18.22 2.27
CA ALA A 130 -6.79 19.13 3.41
C ALA A 130 -5.46 19.00 4.13
N SER A 131 -4.87 17.81 4.21
CA SER A 131 -3.63 17.59 4.95
C SER A 131 -2.41 18.28 4.31
N THR A 132 -2.32 18.35 2.98
CA THR A 132 -1.30 19.17 2.29
C THR A 132 -1.47 20.65 2.63
N HIS A 133 -2.71 21.15 2.67
CA HIS A 133 -3.00 22.52 3.06
C HIS A 133 -2.63 22.77 4.53
N THR A 134 -2.98 21.83 5.42
CA THR A 134 -2.61 21.88 6.84
C THR A 134 -1.11 21.89 7.03
N ALA A 135 -0.36 21.06 6.28
CA ALA A 135 1.10 21.00 6.33
C ALA A 135 1.74 22.37 6.06
N VAL A 136 1.26 23.06 5.02
CA VAL A 136 1.73 24.40 4.64
C VAL A 136 1.50 25.43 5.77
N GLU A 137 0.26 25.49 6.30
CA GLU A 137 -0.10 26.45 7.33
C GLU A 137 0.54 26.13 8.69
N PHE A 138 0.50 24.88 9.10
CA PHE A 138 1.03 24.44 10.38
C PHE A 138 2.55 24.61 10.49
N ALA A 139 3.27 24.33 9.41
CA ALA A 139 4.71 24.61 9.35
C ALA A 139 4.99 26.11 9.55
N TYR A 140 4.28 26.99 8.86
CA TYR A 140 4.41 28.44 9.05
C TYR A 140 4.18 28.85 10.51
N ARG A 141 3.13 28.34 11.14
CA ARG A 141 2.80 28.61 12.54
C ARG A 141 3.90 28.17 13.51
N LEU A 142 4.46 26.97 13.33
CA LEU A 142 5.60 26.47 14.12
C LEU A 142 6.85 27.36 14.01
N LEU A 143 7.04 28.01 12.86
CA LEU A 143 8.18 28.89 12.63
C LEU A 143 7.99 30.31 13.16
N THR A 144 6.75 30.77 13.37
CA THR A 144 6.43 32.19 13.62
C THR A 144 5.68 32.47 14.91
N GLU A 145 4.97 31.51 15.50
CA GLU A 145 4.21 31.72 16.75
C GLU A 145 5.11 31.55 18.00
N ASP A 146 6.09 32.43 18.17
CA ASP A 146 7.07 32.36 19.27
C ASP A 146 6.46 32.46 20.66
N ASN A 147 5.30 33.11 20.79
CA ASN A 147 4.60 33.31 22.06
C ASN A 147 3.68 32.12 22.42
N ASN A 148 3.56 31.10 21.58
CA ASN A 148 2.80 29.92 21.86
C ASN A 148 3.60 28.95 22.77
N PRO A 149 3.22 28.78 24.07
CA PRO A 149 4.01 27.97 25.00
C PRO A 149 3.98 26.48 24.64
N LYS A 150 2.92 25.99 23.98
CA LYS A 150 2.88 24.59 23.51
C LYS A 150 3.85 24.39 22.36
N PHE A 151 3.91 25.33 21.39
CA PHE A 151 4.88 25.22 20.27
C PHE A 151 6.30 25.27 20.76
N LYS A 152 6.60 26.12 21.75
CA LYS A 152 7.93 26.11 22.37
C LYS A 152 8.26 24.73 22.96
N THR A 153 7.33 24.15 23.72
CA THR A 153 7.51 22.83 24.33
C THR A 153 7.70 21.75 23.27
N ILE A 154 6.93 21.79 22.18
CA ILE A 154 7.03 20.88 21.04
C ILE A 154 8.40 21.00 20.40
N LEU A 155 8.80 22.20 19.97
CA LEU A 155 10.07 22.44 19.26
C LEU A 155 11.30 22.07 20.11
N ASP A 156 11.25 22.25 21.42
CA ASP A 156 12.36 21.90 22.31
C ASP A 156 12.52 20.38 22.54
N ASN A 157 11.44 19.59 22.37
CA ASN A 157 11.39 18.17 22.77
C ASN A 157 11.12 17.20 21.62
N VAL A 158 10.68 17.68 20.45
CA VAL A 158 10.31 16.86 19.31
C VAL A 158 11.09 17.24 18.07
N ILE A 159 11.50 16.26 17.31
CA ILE A 159 11.92 16.41 15.91
C ILE A 159 10.73 15.96 15.06
N ILE A 160 10.17 16.91 14.30
CA ILE A 160 9.02 16.67 13.44
C ILE A 160 9.53 16.40 12.02
N LEU A 161 9.18 15.24 11.46
CA LEU A 161 9.35 14.90 10.06
C LEU A 161 7.98 15.12 9.38
N LEU A 162 7.85 16.16 8.59
CA LEU A 162 6.58 16.49 7.91
C LEU A 162 6.72 16.24 6.43
N GLU A 163 5.96 15.26 5.92
CA GLU A 163 5.83 14.94 4.51
C GLU A 163 4.50 15.52 3.99
N PRO A 164 4.53 16.61 3.20
CA PRO A 164 3.32 17.34 2.78
C PRO A 164 2.41 16.59 1.82
N SER A 165 2.94 15.61 1.11
CA SER A 165 2.19 14.64 0.31
C SER A 165 3.04 13.42 0.01
N GLN A 166 2.45 12.24 0.21
CA GLN A 166 3.03 10.97 -0.23
C GLN A 166 2.72 10.66 -1.71
N ASP A 167 1.72 11.34 -2.29
CA ASP A 167 1.35 11.22 -3.71
C ASP A 167 1.38 12.59 -4.41
N PRO A 168 2.57 13.14 -4.71
CA PRO A 168 2.73 14.40 -5.45
C PRO A 168 2.09 14.42 -6.83
N ASP A 169 2.10 13.29 -7.54
CA ASP A 169 1.50 13.16 -8.87
C ASP A 169 -0.01 13.33 -8.80
N GLY A 170 -0.62 12.71 -7.81
CA GLY A 170 -2.04 12.79 -7.54
C GLY A 170 -2.50 14.18 -7.13
N VAL A 171 -1.70 14.91 -6.35
CA VAL A 171 -2.03 16.32 -6.01
C VAL A 171 -2.27 17.14 -7.28
N ASP A 172 -1.41 17.01 -8.30
CA ASP A 172 -1.57 17.74 -9.55
C ASP A 172 -2.70 17.18 -10.41
N ILE A 173 -2.92 15.87 -10.46
CA ILE A 173 -4.03 15.25 -11.21
C ILE A 173 -5.37 15.73 -10.64
N VAL A 174 -5.56 15.69 -9.34
CA VAL A 174 -6.78 16.11 -8.66
C VAL A 174 -7.00 17.62 -8.79
N THR A 175 -5.96 18.43 -8.60
CA THR A 175 -6.04 19.90 -8.72
C THR A 175 -6.41 20.32 -10.14
N ARG A 176 -5.81 19.70 -11.15
CA ARG A 176 -6.09 19.97 -12.58
C ARG A 176 -7.53 19.56 -12.93
N TRP A 177 -7.99 18.40 -12.47
CA TRP A 177 -9.36 17.95 -12.66
C TRP A 177 -10.38 18.87 -12.01
N TYR A 178 -10.13 19.26 -10.76
CA TYR A 178 -11.00 20.18 -10.03
C TYR A 178 -11.15 21.52 -10.76
N ARG A 179 -10.06 22.10 -11.24
CA ARG A 179 -10.09 23.35 -12.02
C ARG A 179 -10.85 23.20 -13.34
N LYS A 180 -10.72 22.06 -14.01
CA LYS A 180 -11.45 21.75 -15.26
C LYS A 180 -12.96 21.69 -15.02
N THR A 181 -13.39 21.14 -13.89
CA THR A 181 -14.81 20.90 -13.58
C THR A 181 -15.47 22.02 -12.76
N ARG A 182 -14.69 22.97 -12.27
CA ARG A 182 -15.18 24.09 -11.46
C ARG A 182 -16.26 24.89 -12.16
N GLY A 183 -17.35 25.18 -11.43
CA GLY A 183 -18.53 25.90 -11.96
C GLY A 183 -19.43 25.06 -12.86
N THR A 184 -19.14 23.77 -13.02
CA THR A 184 -19.99 22.81 -13.73
C THR A 184 -20.76 21.93 -12.76
N GLN A 185 -21.71 21.14 -13.24
CA GLN A 185 -22.41 20.15 -12.42
C GLN A 185 -21.50 19.00 -11.91
N TRP A 186 -20.30 18.87 -12.43
CA TRP A 186 -19.32 17.85 -12.03
C TRP A 186 -18.23 18.39 -11.09
N GLU A 187 -18.40 19.62 -10.60
CA GLU A 187 -17.48 20.22 -9.62
C GLU A 187 -17.35 19.34 -8.37
N GLY A 188 -16.12 19.07 -7.95
CA GLY A 188 -15.83 18.27 -6.78
C GLY A 188 -15.98 16.75 -6.98
N THR A 189 -16.18 16.27 -8.23
CA THR A 189 -16.06 14.83 -8.52
C THR A 189 -14.60 14.41 -8.54
N SER A 190 -14.35 13.12 -8.32
CA SER A 190 -13.02 12.51 -8.52
C SER A 190 -12.66 12.46 -10.01
N PRO A 191 -11.36 12.47 -10.38
CA PRO A 191 -10.92 12.27 -11.76
C PRO A 191 -11.43 10.93 -12.33
N PRO A 192 -11.68 10.83 -13.66
CA PRO A 192 -12.04 9.57 -14.33
C PRO A 192 -10.81 8.69 -14.63
N GLU A 193 -9.80 8.79 -13.78
CA GLU A 193 -8.55 8.03 -13.82
C GLU A 193 -8.01 7.85 -12.40
N LEU A 194 -7.09 6.92 -12.20
CA LEU A 194 -6.39 6.76 -10.92
C LEU A 194 -5.58 8.03 -10.64
N TYR A 195 -5.65 8.54 -9.41
CA TYR A 195 -4.84 9.69 -9.01
C TYR A 195 -3.37 9.32 -8.79
N HIS A 196 -3.05 8.10 -8.33
CA HIS A 196 -1.70 7.55 -8.40
C HIS A 196 -1.54 6.74 -9.69
N HIS A 197 -0.42 6.91 -10.41
CA HIS A 197 -0.20 6.39 -11.77
C HIS A 197 -0.57 4.90 -11.94
N TYR A 198 -0.16 4.02 -11.00
CA TYR A 198 -0.45 2.59 -11.07
C TYR A 198 -1.50 2.13 -10.06
N VAL A 199 -1.45 2.61 -8.82
CA VAL A 199 -2.09 1.90 -7.72
C VAL A 199 -3.31 2.63 -7.14
N GLY A 200 -3.53 3.90 -7.49
CA GLY A 200 -4.66 4.68 -6.98
C GLY A 200 -4.71 4.63 -5.44
N HIS A 201 -5.85 4.23 -4.87
CA HIS A 201 -6.04 4.13 -3.42
C HIS A 201 -5.18 3.05 -2.74
N ASP A 202 -4.63 2.12 -3.50
CA ASP A 202 -3.73 1.08 -2.98
C ASP A 202 -2.28 1.57 -2.77
N ASP A 203 -1.97 2.85 -2.98
CA ASP A 203 -0.73 3.46 -2.51
C ASP A 203 -0.57 3.27 -0.99
N ASN A 204 -1.68 3.34 -0.23
CA ASN A 204 -1.73 3.00 1.18
C ASN A 204 -1.87 1.47 1.45
N ARG A 205 -1.36 0.61 0.57
CA ARG A 205 -1.30 -0.86 0.73
C ARG A 205 0.03 -1.45 0.29
N ASP A 206 0.99 -0.61 -0.10
CA ASP A 206 2.29 -1.02 -0.63
C ASP A 206 3.39 -1.14 0.44
N TRP A 207 3.04 -0.99 1.72
CA TRP A 207 3.97 -0.89 2.84
C TRP A 207 4.72 -2.15 3.23
N TYR A 208 4.59 -3.25 2.50
CA TYR A 208 5.34 -4.47 2.77
C TYR A 208 5.98 -5.10 1.53
N ILE A 209 5.50 -4.75 0.33
CA ILE A 209 6.09 -5.23 -0.93
C ILE A 209 6.95 -4.15 -1.59
N PHE A 210 6.67 -2.87 -1.29
CA PHE A 210 7.43 -1.70 -1.72
C PHE A 210 7.63 -1.65 -3.23
N THR A 211 6.54 -1.70 -3.97
CA THR A 211 6.58 -1.69 -5.45
C THR A 211 6.74 -0.29 -6.01
N GLN A 212 6.17 0.73 -5.32
CA GLN A 212 6.15 2.11 -5.79
C GLN A 212 7.36 2.90 -5.25
N PRO A 213 7.93 3.83 -6.05
CA PRO A 213 9.02 4.69 -5.59
C PRO A 213 8.60 5.56 -4.40
N GLU A 214 7.36 6.05 -4.38
CA GLU A 214 6.82 6.89 -3.30
C GLU A 214 6.86 6.17 -1.95
N THR A 215 6.40 4.93 -1.91
CA THR A 215 6.45 4.12 -0.68
C THR A 215 7.88 3.85 -0.24
N ARG A 216 8.79 3.56 -1.21
CA ARG A 216 10.21 3.35 -0.90
C ARG A 216 10.90 4.61 -0.37
N ASN A 217 10.57 5.78 -0.92
CA ASN A 217 11.11 7.05 -0.47
C ASN A 217 10.69 7.36 0.97
N THR A 218 9.40 7.19 1.28
CA THR A 218 8.88 7.38 2.64
C THR A 218 9.45 6.35 3.62
N ALA A 219 9.51 5.06 3.24
CA ALA A 219 10.10 4.01 4.08
C ALA A 219 11.58 4.25 4.35
N ALA A 220 12.33 4.80 3.38
CA ALA A 220 13.73 5.17 3.59
C ALA A 220 13.90 6.27 4.66
N LEU A 221 12.99 7.26 4.68
CA LEU A 221 12.98 8.30 5.72
C LEU A 221 12.62 7.70 7.08
N GLU A 222 11.63 6.81 7.14
CA GLU A 222 11.26 6.11 8.37
C GLU A 222 12.43 5.26 8.92
N ASN A 223 13.11 4.51 8.06
CA ASN A 223 14.25 3.66 8.42
C ASN A 223 15.48 4.50 8.87
N GLU A 224 15.64 5.71 8.33
CA GLU A 224 16.70 6.62 8.74
C GLU A 224 16.48 7.19 10.15
N TRP A 225 15.21 7.41 10.53
CA TRP A 225 14.85 8.14 11.73
C TRP A 225 14.14 7.31 12.81
N HIS A 226 13.56 6.16 12.49
CA HIS A 226 12.78 5.32 13.39
C HIS A 226 11.84 6.11 14.31
N PRO A 227 10.81 6.78 13.77
CA PRO A 227 9.91 7.62 14.55
C PRO A 227 9.10 6.80 15.56
N GLU A 228 9.01 7.29 16.81
CA GLU A 228 8.13 6.68 17.82
C GLU A 228 6.65 6.84 17.51
N ILE A 229 6.31 7.87 16.73
CA ILE A 229 4.94 8.14 16.31
C ILE A 229 4.93 8.47 14.82
N VAL A 230 4.10 7.79 14.06
CA VAL A 230 3.77 8.15 12.68
C VAL A 230 2.29 8.53 12.63
N TYR A 231 2.02 9.76 12.22
CA TYR A 231 0.68 10.29 12.10
C TYR A 231 0.26 10.35 10.63
N ASP A 232 -0.59 9.43 10.24
CA ASP A 232 -1.14 9.30 8.90
C ASP A 232 -2.48 10.04 8.81
N VAL A 233 -2.55 11.08 7.98
CA VAL A 233 -3.66 12.05 7.98
C VAL A 233 -4.56 11.81 6.78
N HIS A 234 -5.80 11.39 7.05
CA HIS A 234 -6.79 11.01 6.04
C HIS A 234 -8.06 11.86 6.05
N GLN A 235 -8.87 11.68 5.01
CA GLN A 235 -10.23 12.19 4.91
C GLN A 235 -11.19 11.08 4.44
N MET A 236 -12.38 11.08 5.00
CA MET A 236 -13.48 10.16 4.68
C MET A 236 -14.64 10.90 4.01
N GLY A 237 -15.74 10.19 3.72
CA GLY A 237 -16.94 10.79 3.13
C GLY A 237 -17.51 11.98 3.90
N GLU A 238 -18.10 12.93 3.17
CA GLU A 238 -18.59 14.20 3.69
C GLU A 238 -19.72 14.06 4.72
N ASN A 239 -20.48 12.96 4.71
CA ASN A 239 -21.66 12.76 5.55
C ASN A 239 -21.40 11.93 6.82
N GLN A 240 -20.16 11.81 7.26
CA GLN A 240 -19.77 11.05 8.46
C GLN A 240 -19.40 11.96 9.64
N ALA A 241 -18.74 11.42 10.67
CA ALA A 241 -18.16 12.22 11.74
C ALA A 241 -17.22 13.28 11.18
N ARG A 242 -17.12 14.44 11.86
CA ARG A 242 -16.24 15.53 11.37
C ARG A 242 -14.77 15.18 11.53
N LEU A 243 -14.42 14.45 12.59
CA LEU A 243 -13.12 13.81 12.74
C LEU A 243 -13.30 12.49 13.49
N PHE A 244 -12.62 11.50 12.98
CA PHE A 244 -12.49 10.19 13.59
C PHE A 244 -11.08 10.01 14.15
N VAL A 245 -10.96 9.50 15.38
CA VAL A 245 -9.70 9.30 16.09
C VAL A 245 -9.65 7.91 16.77
N PRO A 246 -8.46 7.35 17.09
CA PRO A 246 -8.39 6.15 17.95
C PRO A 246 -9.18 6.33 19.26
N PRO A 247 -9.66 5.26 19.89
CA PRO A 247 -9.14 3.88 19.94
C PRO A 247 -9.31 3.05 18.67
N TRP A 248 -8.39 2.09 18.48
CA TRP A 248 -8.47 1.07 17.45
C TRP A 248 -9.27 -0.14 17.92
N MET A 249 -9.68 -0.98 16.97
CA MET A 249 -10.50 -2.17 17.20
C MET A 249 -9.66 -3.46 17.10
N ASP A 250 -10.18 -4.54 17.70
CA ASP A 250 -9.69 -5.88 17.45
C ASP A 250 -9.89 -6.29 15.98
N PRO A 251 -8.95 -7.11 15.44
CA PRO A 251 -7.82 -7.72 16.13
C PRO A 251 -6.53 -6.90 16.00
N VAL A 252 -5.62 -7.14 16.95
CA VAL A 252 -4.22 -6.70 16.86
C VAL A 252 -3.39 -7.90 16.42
N ASP A 253 -2.49 -7.72 15.45
CA ASP A 253 -1.52 -8.75 15.04
C ASP A 253 -0.64 -9.11 16.24
N PRO A 254 -0.50 -10.42 16.58
CA PRO A 254 0.29 -10.85 17.74
C PRO A 254 1.78 -10.53 17.64
N ASN A 255 2.26 -10.03 16.49
CA ASN A 255 3.63 -9.58 16.28
C ASN A 255 3.83 -8.07 16.51
N ILE A 256 2.75 -7.34 16.77
CA ILE A 256 2.78 -5.93 17.17
C ILE A 256 2.78 -5.87 18.71
N ASP A 257 3.67 -5.07 19.28
CA ASP A 257 3.72 -4.89 20.73
C ASP A 257 2.45 -4.19 21.25
N PRO A 258 1.76 -4.74 22.27
CA PRO A 258 0.52 -4.17 22.79
C PRO A 258 0.62 -2.74 23.31
N ILE A 259 1.81 -2.27 23.70
CA ILE A 259 2.01 -0.89 24.17
C ILE A 259 1.69 0.11 23.04
N LEU A 260 1.93 -0.25 21.78
CA LEU A 260 1.65 0.63 20.63
C LEU A 260 0.15 0.92 20.50
N ALA A 261 -0.70 -0.09 20.69
CA ALA A 261 -2.16 0.12 20.71
C ALA A 261 -2.56 1.06 21.88
N SER A 262 -1.93 0.91 23.04
CA SER A 262 -2.18 1.77 24.20
C SER A 262 -1.74 3.22 23.94
N ILE A 263 -0.59 3.42 23.30
CA ILE A 263 -0.10 4.75 22.90
C ILE A 263 -1.06 5.40 21.90
N CYS A 264 -1.50 4.67 20.88
CA CYS A 264 -2.47 5.15 19.90
C CYS A 264 -3.77 5.60 20.58
N ASN A 265 -4.29 4.79 21.49
CA ASN A 265 -5.54 5.09 22.20
C ASN A 265 -5.39 6.30 23.12
N MET A 266 -4.27 6.43 23.83
CA MET A 266 -3.96 7.60 24.65
C MET A 266 -3.91 8.87 23.82
N ILE A 267 -3.19 8.87 22.71
CA ILE A 267 -3.05 10.03 21.82
C ILE A 267 -4.40 10.37 21.19
N GLY A 268 -5.13 9.37 20.70
CA GLY A 268 -6.44 9.58 20.07
C GLY A 268 -7.48 10.20 21.04
N THR A 269 -7.55 9.70 22.28
CA THR A 269 -8.44 10.30 23.30
C THR A 269 -7.98 11.69 23.72
N GLY A 270 -6.68 11.96 23.76
CA GLY A 270 -6.14 13.32 23.97
C GLY A 270 -6.56 14.29 22.88
N ILE A 271 -6.45 13.89 21.61
CA ILE A 271 -6.93 14.69 20.46
C ILE A 271 -8.41 15.00 20.60
N ALA A 272 -9.26 14.00 20.93
CA ALA A 272 -10.68 14.18 21.10
C ALA A 272 -11.03 15.20 22.22
N THR A 273 -10.30 15.15 23.35
CA THR A 273 -10.52 16.09 24.48
C THR A 273 -10.06 17.51 24.14
N ASP A 274 -8.96 17.68 23.41
CA ASP A 274 -8.47 18.99 22.99
C ASP A 274 -9.42 19.63 21.95
N LEU A 275 -9.94 18.85 21.01
CA LEU A 275 -10.98 19.30 20.08
C LEU A 275 -12.27 19.71 20.81
N TYR A 276 -12.68 18.93 21.80
CA TYR A 276 -13.83 19.26 22.64
C TYR A 276 -13.59 20.58 23.40
N ALA A 277 -12.43 20.77 23.99
CA ALA A 277 -12.06 21.99 24.69
C ALA A 277 -12.03 23.22 23.75
N ALA A 278 -11.69 23.02 22.48
CA ALA A 278 -11.74 24.05 21.44
C ALA A 278 -13.17 24.28 20.87
N GLY A 279 -14.21 23.67 21.46
CA GLY A 279 -15.60 23.80 21.02
C GLY A 279 -15.92 23.08 19.70
N LYS A 280 -15.07 22.18 19.23
CA LYS A 280 -15.31 21.39 18.02
C LYS A 280 -16.32 20.26 18.29
N THR A 281 -17.12 19.93 17.28
CA THR A 281 -18.20 18.93 17.36
C THR A 281 -18.04 17.83 16.33
N GLY A 282 -18.77 16.74 16.46
CA GLY A 282 -18.73 15.66 15.49
C GLY A 282 -17.48 14.76 15.57
N ILE A 283 -16.84 14.68 16.74
CA ILE A 283 -15.66 13.84 16.96
C ILE A 283 -16.12 12.44 17.38
N ALA A 284 -15.70 11.42 16.61
CA ALA A 284 -15.95 10.02 16.91
C ALA A 284 -14.67 9.31 17.36
N LEU A 285 -14.81 8.48 18.39
CA LEU A 285 -13.80 7.57 18.89
C LEU A 285 -14.23 6.12 18.59
N ASP A 286 -13.33 5.15 18.77
CA ASP A 286 -13.60 3.74 18.58
C ASP A 286 -13.89 3.39 17.11
N GLY A 287 -12.85 3.45 16.31
CA GLY A 287 -12.90 3.33 14.87
C GLY A 287 -13.02 1.95 14.27
N VAL A 288 -13.17 1.91 12.94
CA VAL A 288 -13.23 0.68 12.14
C VAL A 288 -11.85 0.06 11.86
N TYR A 289 -10.77 0.69 12.31
CA TYR A 289 -9.41 0.28 12.01
C TYR A 289 -8.90 -0.73 13.02
N ASP A 290 -8.27 -1.79 12.51
CA ASP A 290 -7.55 -2.79 13.28
C ASP A 290 -6.02 -2.68 13.08
N PHE A 291 -5.25 -3.43 13.87
CA PHE A 291 -3.80 -3.51 13.78
C PHE A 291 -3.35 -4.84 13.16
N TRP A 292 -4.06 -5.36 12.16
CA TRP A 292 -3.77 -6.69 11.62
C TRP A 292 -2.88 -6.68 10.38
N SER A 293 -3.18 -5.87 9.40
CA SER A 293 -2.54 -5.98 8.10
C SER A 293 -1.18 -5.27 8.02
N PRO A 294 -0.05 -5.97 7.73
CA PRO A 294 1.25 -5.34 7.54
C PRO A 294 1.29 -4.33 6.39
N ALA A 295 0.41 -4.45 5.39
CA ALA A 295 0.31 -3.49 4.28
C ALA A 295 0.08 -2.04 4.71
N ARG A 296 -0.32 -1.83 5.98
CA ARG A 296 -0.63 -0.52 6.56
C ARG A 296 0.06 -0.25 7.88
N GLN A 297 0.72 -1.25 8.47
CA GLN A 297 1.25 -1.18 9.84
C GLN A 297 2.77 -1.33 9.89
N TYR A 298 3.48 -1.00 8.79
CA TYR A 298 4.94 -1.06 8.73
C TYR A 298 5.58 -0.44 9.97
N GLN A 299 5.14 0.76 10.34
CA GLN A 299 5.63 1.53 11.48
C GLN A 299 5.46 0.79 12.82
N ALA A 300 4.35 0.10 12.99
CA ALA A 300 4.08 -0.64 14.23
C ALA A 300 5.03 -1.83 14.43
N TYR A 301 5.45 -2.47 13.36
CA TYR A 301 6.46 -3.53 13.43
C TYR A 301 7.88 -2.99 13.64
N HIS A 302 8.08 -1.69 13.41
CA HIS A 302 9.37 -0.98 13.63
C HIS A 302 9.36 -0.14 14.93
N GLY A 303 8.39 -0.38 15.83
CA GLY A 303 8.33 0.25 17.14
C GLY A 303 7.64 1.62 17.17
N GLY A 304 7.09 2.09 16.05
CA GLY A 304 6.35 3.34 15.93
C GLY A 304 4.84 3.19 16.12
N ALA A 305 4.24 4.03 16.98
CA ALA A 305 2.79 4.09 17.12
C ALA A 305 2.19 4.78 15.89
N ARG A 306 1.46 4.03 15.06
CA ARG A 306 0.77 4.60 13.91
C ARG A 306 -0.60 5.16 14.31
N ILE A 307 -0.69 6.46 14.33
CA ILE A 307 -1.94 7.19 14.53
C ILE A 307 -2.55 7.51 13.16
N LEU A 308 -3.81 7.15 12.97
CA LEU A 308 -4.58 7.53 11.79
C LEU A 308 -5.80 8.33 12.25
N THR A 309 -6.09 9.42 11.57
CA THR A 309 -7.34 10.16 11.73
C THR A 309 -8.02 10.34 10.39
N GLU A 310 -9.35 10.35 10.43
CA GLU A 310 -10.19 10.58 9.26
C GLU A 310 -11.04 11.84 9.48
N SER A 311 -10.79 12.88 8.70
CA SER A 311 -11.64 14.06 8.67
C SER A 311 -12.76 13.90 7.65
N ALA A 312 -13.97 14.37 7.92
CA ALA A 312 -14.98 14.44 6.87
C ALA A 312 -14.53 15.37 5.74
N SER A 313 -14.67 14.93 4.51
CA SER A 313 -14.34 15.75 3.33
C SER A 313 -15.36 16.86 3.10
N ALA A 314 -14.93 17.95 2.46
CA ALA A 314 -15.75 18.74 1.56
C ALA A 314 -15.70 18.10 0.15
N LYS A 315 -16.29 18.71 -0.86
CA LYS A 315 -16.11 18.25 -2.26
C LYS A 315 -14.80 18.86 -2.82
N LEU A 316 -13.68 18.29 -2.41
CA LEU A 316 -12.36 18.88 -2.55
C LEU A 316 -12.29 20.26 -1.86
N ALA A 317 -12.24 21.36 -2.60
CA ALA A 317 -12.32 22.71 -2.03
C ALA A 317 -13.71 23.36 -2.18
N THR A 318 -14.73 22.64 -2.63
CA THR A 318 -16.12 23.12 -2.72
C THR A 318 -16.86 22.81 -1.43
N PRO A 319 -17.44 23.81 -0.73
CA PRO A 319 -18.18 23.58 0.50
C PRO A 319 -19.38 22.65 0.29
N VAL A 320 -19.71 21.87 1.33
CA VAL A 320 -20.90 21.03 1.36
C VAL A 320 -21.83 21.48 2.47
N THR A 321 -23.14 21.54 2.21
CA THR A 321 -24.14 21.83 3.23
C THR A 321 -24.97 20.60 3.48
N LEU A 322 -24.98 20.14 4.73
CA LEU A 322 -25.65 18.91 5.16
C LEU A 322 -26.62 19.24 6.29
N THR A 323 -27.74 18.53 6.34
CA THR A 323 -28.68 18.53 7.46
C THR A 323 -28.34 17.40 8.44
N ALA A 324 -28.84 17.47 9.68
CA ALA A 324 -28.52 16.46 10.69
C ALA A 324 -28.96 15.04 10.31
N ASP A 325 -30.01 14.88 9.51
CA ASP A 325 -30.52 13.60 9.03
C ASP A 325 -29.70 13.00 7.89
N GLN A 326 -28.88 13.81 7.23
CA GLN A 326 -27.91 13.32 6.23
C GLN A 326 -26.62 12.80 6.84
N ILE A 327 -26.36 13.07 8.13
CA ILE A 327 -25.17 12.54 8.82
C ILE A 327 -25.43 11.08 9.17
N THR A 328 -24.51 10.22 8.74
CA THR A 328 -24.56 8.77 8.98
C THR A 328 -23.55 8.36 10.06
N SER A 329 -23.93 7.38 10.87
CA SER A 329 -22.93 6.59 11.59
C SER A 329 -22.28 5.62 10.58
N ASN A 330 -20.98 5.51 10.62
CA ASN A 330 -20.32 4.36 9.98
C ASN A 330 -20.61 3.09 10.82
N ALA A 331 -19.91 1.98 10.54
CA ALA A 331 -20.06 0.71 11.26
C ALA A 331 -19.76 0.76 12.78
N LEU A 332 -19.47 1.91 13.34
CA LEU A 332 -19.08 2.11 14.74
C LEU A 332 -20.22 2.11 15.76
N GLY A 333 -21.47 2.11 15.29
CA GLY A 333 -22.62 1.92 16.15
C GLY A 333 -22.96 3.08 17.10
N TYR A 334 -22.53 4.33 16.82
CA TYR A 334 -23.01 5.50 17.51
C TYR A 334 -24.22 6.13 16.79
N ASN A 335 -25.10 6.78 17.56
CA ASN A 335 -26.14 7.62 16.98
C ASN A 335 -25.57 9.00 16.64
N PRO A 336 -25.52 9.43 15.36
CA PRO A 336 -24.89 10.71 14.99
C PRO A 336 -25.66 11.95 15.47
N ARG A 337 -26.85 11.78 16.10
CA ARG A 337 -27.68 12.84 16.64
C ARG A 337 -27.65 12.93 18.16
N GLU A 338 -26.98 11.97 18.84
CA GLU A 338 -27.01 11.88 20.30
C GLU A 338 -25.59 11.83 20.85
N ARG A 339 -25.39 12.32 22.03
CA ARG A 339 -24.13 12.21 22.77
C ARG A 339 -23.94 10.80 23.29
N SER A 340 -22.75 10.27 23.09
CA SER A 340 -22.34 8.99 23.66
C SER A 340 -20.86 9.06 24.07
N TRP A 341 -20.36 8.00 24.73
CA TRP A 341 -18.97 7.93 25.15
C TRP A 341 -17.99 7.97 23.96
N ASN A 342 -18.42 7.48 22.80
CA ASN A 342 -17.63 7.44 21.57
C ASN A 342 -18.06 8.49 20.51
N TYR A 343 -18.99 9.39 20.85
CA TYR A 343 -19.40 10.55 20.03
C TYR A 343 -19.76 11.71 20.94
N LEU A 344 -18.78 12.53 21.30
CA LEU A 344 -18.84 13.44 22.44
C LEU A 344 -19.89 14.54 22.29
N VAL A 345 -19.93 15.23 21.17
CA VAL A 345 -20.91 16.25 20.80
C VAL A 345 -21.30 16.06 19.35
N PRO A 346 -22.56 15.78 19.05
CA PRO A 346 -23.06 15.67 17.69
C PRO A 346 -22.83 16.94 16.87
N TRP A 347 -22.45 16.73 15.60
CA TRP A 347 -22.51 17.80 14.61
C TRP A 347 -23.90 17.78 13.96
N MET A 348 -24.67 18.82 14.18
CA MET A 348 -26.10 18.87 13.81
C MET A 348 -26.36 19.42 12.41
N GLY A 349 -25.36 19.33 11.53
CA GLY A 349 -25.44 19.87 10.17
C GLY A 349 -24.91 21.29 10.06
N GLY A 350 -24.91 21.81 8.85
CA GLY A 350 -24.38 23.12 8.50
C GLY A 350 -23.53 23.05 7.25
N THR A 351 -22.90 24.16 6.90
CA THR A 351 -21.93 24.19 5.80
C THR A 351 -20.56 23.79 6.32
N TRP A 352 -19.89 22.89 5.58
CA TRP A 352 -18.59 22.34 5.90
C TRP A 352 -17.60 22.72 4.79
N HIS A 353 -16.55 23.42 5.16
CA HIS A 353 -15.55 24.01 4.27
C HIS A 353 -14.22 23.28 4.37
N LEU A 354 -13.36 23.41 3.38
CA LEU A 354 -11.96 22.98 3.47
C LEU A 354 -11.24 23.63 4.67
N ARG A 355 -11.57 24.89 4.99
CA ARG A 355 -11.03 25.59 6.16
C ARG A 355 -11.37 24.89 7.48
N ASP A 356 -12.60 24.39 7.61
CA ASP A 356 -13.01 23.68 8.83
C ASP A 356 -12.19 22.41 9.04
N ILE A 357 -11.90 21.67 7.95
CA ILE A 357 -11.07 20.45 8.00
C ILE A 357 -9.66 20.80 8.50
N ILE A 358 -9.05 21.84 7.93
CA ILE A 358 -7.71 22.31 8.31
C ILE A 358 -7.66 22.74 9.78
N ASP A 359 -8.72 23.39 10.29
CA ASP A 359 -8.80 23.79 11.70
C ASP A 359 -8.84 22.58 12.63
N TYR A 360 -9.63 21.53 12.28
CA TYR A 360 -9.69 20.30 13.06
C TYR A 360 -8.35 19.56 13.04
N GLN A 361 -7.74 19.42 11.86
CA GLN A 361 -6.42 18.79 11.71
C GLN A 361 -5.34 19.56 12.48
N SER A 362 -5.34 20.89 12.41
CA SER A 362 -4.35 21.71 13.14
C SER A 362 -4.40 21.51 14.65
N ILE A 363 -5.61 21.40 15.22
CA ILE A 363 -5.78 21.11 16.66
C ILE A 363 -5.31 19.69 16.96
N ALA A 364 -5.64 18.71 16.11
CA ALA A 364 -5.22 17.34 16.29
C ALA A 364 -3.70 17.20 16.25
N TRP A 365 -3.01 17.89 15.31
CA TRP A 365 -1.56 17.89 15.20
C TRP A 365 -0.88 18.53 16.41
N GLU A 366 -1.38 19.71 16.85
CA GLU A 366 -0.89 20.35 18.06
C GLU A 366 -1.03 19.45 19.28
N SER A 367 -2.19 18.79 19.44
CA SER A 367 -2.45 17.86 20.54
C SER A 367 -1.49 16.68 20.53
N LEU A 368 -1.34 15.99 19.40
CA LEU A 368 -0.43 14.85 19.25
C LEU A 368 1.01 15.23 19.55
N LEU A 369 1.51 16.30 18.93
CA LEU A 369 2.88 16.78 19.12
C LEU A 369 3.16 17.21 20.56
N TYR A 370 2.20 17.84 21.23
CA TYR A 370 2.32 18.25 22.63
C TYR A 370 2.34 17.03 23.57
N GLN A 371 1.53 16.01 23.31
CA GLN A 371 1.57 14.74 24.05
C GLN A 371 2.93 14.02 23.85
N ALA A 372 3.45 13.98 22.63
CA ALA A 372 4.78 13.44 22.35
C ALA A 372 5.88 14.23 23.09
N ALA A 373 5.83 15.56 23.06
CA ALA A 373 6.79 16.44 23.72
C ALA A 373 6.83 16.26 25.23
N THR A 374 5.66 16.20 25.88
CA THR A 374 5.55 16.06 27.33
C THR A 374 5.87 14.66 27.85
N ARG A 375 5.80 13.65 26.97
CA ARG A 375 6.12 12.24 27.27
C ARG A 375 7.37 11.74 26.53
N ARG A 376 8.21 12.63 26.07
CA ARG A 376 9.38 12.35 25.24
C ARG A 376 10.22 11.16 25.74
N SER A 377 10.60 11.19 27.01
CA SER A 377 11.42 10.14 27.62
C SER A 377 10.70 8.78 27.70
N ASP A 378 9.37 8.80 27.88
CA ASP A 378 8.57 7.58 27.90
C ASP A 378 8.48 6.98 26.49
N MET A 379 8.30 7.79 25.43
CA MET A 379 8.25 7.33 24.05
C MET A 379 9.55 6.62 23.64
N LEU A 380 10.70 7.23 23.94
CA LEU A 380 12.03 6.64 23.72
C LEU A 380 12.20 5.32 24.51
N ARG A 381 11.69 5.25 25.73
CA ARG A 381 11.73 4.05 26.57
C ARG A 381 10.89 2.92 26.00
N TYR A 382 9.68 3.23 25.53
CA TYR A 382 8.80 2.24 24.89
C TYR A 382 9.42 1.70 23.61
N PHE A 383 9.94 2.58 22.75
CA PHE A 383 10.64 2.19 21.53
C PHE A 383 11.80 1.22 21.80
N TYR A 384 12.69 1.56 22.75
CA TYR A 384 13.76 0.67 23.18
C TYR A 384 13.24 -0.66 23.76
N GLY A 385 12.17 -0.63 24.57
CA GLY A 385 11.57 -1.81 25.17
C GLY A 385 11.03 -2.78 24.12
N ILE A 386 10.30 -2.29 23.14
CA ILE A 386 9.78 -3.08 22.01
C ILE A 386 10.91 -3.79 21.25
N ASN A 387 11.99 -3.07 20.96
CA ASN A 387 13.14 -3.64 20.27
C ASN A 387 13.91 -4.62 21.16
N LYS A 388 13.96 -4.39 22.48
CA LYS A 388 14.54 -5.33 23.43
C LYS A 388 13.77 -6.65 23.44
N ASP A 389 12.44 -6.61 23.49
CA ASP A 389 11.61 -7.81 23.41
C ASP A 389 11.79 -8.55 22.08
N SER A 390 11.99 -7.82 20.99
CA SER A 390 12.30 -8.38 19.67
C SER A 390 13.64 -9.13 19.66
N VAL A 391 14.72 -8.56 20.20
CA VAL A 391 16.03 -9.22 20.23
C VAL A 391 16.13 -10.34 21.27
N GLU A 392 15.25 -10.36 22.26
CA GLU A 392 15.14 -11.42 23.29
C GLU A 392 14.14 -12.53 22.90
N ARG A 393 13.54 -12.47 21.71
CA ARG A 393 12.55 -13.43 21.20
C ARG A 393 13.14 -14.83 21.16
N LYS A 394 12.40 -15.80 21.73
CA LYS A 394 12.87 -17.20 21.84
C LYS A 394 12.29 -18.11 20.76
N SER A 395 11.08 -17.84 20.30
CA SER A 395 10.39 -18.69 19.32
C SER A 395 9.55 -17.88 18.34
N PRO A 396 9.56 -18.24 17.05
CA PRO A 396 10.50 -19.20 16.46
C PRO A 396 11.94 -18.69 16.58
N PHE A 397 12.93 -19.59 16.54
CA PHE A 397 14.35 -19.20 16.58
C PHE A 397 14.78 -18.54 15.28
N ALA A 398 14.36 -19.13 14.14
CA ALA A 398 14.68 -18.58 12.81
C ALA A 398 13.68 -19.04 11.75
N PHE A 399 13.70 -18.36 10.61
CA PHE A 399 13.19 -18.89 9.34
C PHE A 399 14.38 -19.25 8.45
N VAL A 400 14.33 -20.44 7.85
CA VAL A 400 15.36 -20.92 6.91
C VAL A 400 14.77 -21.01 5.51
N ILE A 401 15.41 -20.34 4.58
CA ILE A 401 15.06 -20.34 3.15
C ILE A 401 16.12 -21.19 2.42
N PRO A 402 15.80 -22.43 2.00
CA PRO A 402 16.76 -23.32 1.35
C PRO A 402 17.39 -22.73 0.10
N ALA A 403 18.66 -23.04 -0.15
CA ALA A 403 19.44 -22.53 -1.27
C ALA A 403 18.84 -22.83 -2.66
N ARG A 404 18.03 -23.89 -2.76
CA ARG A 404 17.38 -24.32 -4.01
C ARG A 404 15.89 -24.05 -3.93
N GLN A 405 15.35 -23.34 -4.91
CA GLN A 405 13.94 -22.96 -5.01
C GLN A 405 13.38 -23.32 -6.39
N SER A 406 12.08 -23.57 -6.47
CA SER A 406 11.41 -23.76 -7.77
C SER A 406 11.34 -22.44 -8.55
N ASP A 407 11.26 -21.30 -7.82
CA ASP A 407 11.25 -19.94 -8.38
C ASP A 407 12.33 -19.07 -7.70
N PRO A 408 13.59 -19.11 -8.22
CA PRO A 408 14.69 -18.30 -7.71
C PRO A 408 14.42 -16.80 -7.73
N GLY A 409 13.71 -16.29 -8.74
CA GLY A 409 13.37 -14.87 -8.87
C GLY A 409 12.40 -14.40 -7.80
N ALA A 410 11.36 -15.18 -7.50
CA ALA A 410 10.43 -14.89 -6.42
C ALA A 410 11.10 -14.96 -5.04
N ALA A 411 11.96 -15.95 -4.80
CA ALA A 411 12.70 -16.08 -3.55
C ALA A 411 13.67 -14.90 -3.33
N LYS A 412 14.34 -14.45 -4.37
CA LYS A 412 15.19 -13.25 -4.34
C LYS A 412 14.36 -12.04 -3.97
N LYS A 413 13.21 -11.79 -4.64
CA LYS A 413 12.32 -10.66 -4.35
C LYS A 413 11.83 -10.68 -2.90
N MET A 414 11.48 -11.85 -2.36
CA MET A 414 11.07 -11.99 -0.97
C MET A 414 12.15 -11.52 0.01
N LEU A 415 13.40 -11.93 -0.19
CA LEU A 415 14.50 -11.49 0.68
C LEU A 415 14.85 -10.01 0.49
N GLU A 416 14.78 -9.48 -0.74
CA GLU A 416 14.94 -8.04 -1.00
C GLU A 416 13.87 -7.21 -0.27
N THR A 417 12.64 -7.69 -0.23
CA THR A 417 11.54 -7.06 0.50
C THR A 417 11.80 -7.03 2.00
N LEU A 418 12.24 -8.16 2.58
CA LEU A 418 12.61 -8.21 4.00
C LEU A 418 13.79 -7.30 4.33
N ALA A 419 14.83 -7.29 3.48
CA ALA A 419 16.01 -6.45 3.67
C ALA A 419 15.69 -4.93 3.58
N LEU A 420 14.73 -4.54 2.72
CA LEU A 420 14.27 -3.17 2.65
C LEU A 420 13.57 -2.75 3.96
N GLY A 421 12.87 -3.67 4.62
CA GLY A 421 12.31 -3.49 5.95
C GLY A 421 13.31 -3.74 7.08
N GLU A 422 14.64 -3.55 6.83
CA GLU A 422 15.73 -3.62 7.79
C GLU A 422 15.94 -4.97 8.49
N ILE A 423 15.44 -6.06 7.91
CA ILE A 423 15.65 -7.40 8.43
C ILE A 423 17.06 -7.88 8.08
N GLU A 424 17.80 -8.26 9.11
CA GLU A 424 19.12 -8.89 8.96
C GLU A 424 18.95 -10.31 8.42
N ILE A 425 19.61 -10.58 7.32
CA ILE A 425 19.58 -11.89 6.64
C ILE A 425 21.00 -12.43 6.57
N GLU A 426 21.17 -13.69 6.93
CA GLU A 426 22.46 -14.36 6.91
C GLU A 426 22.45 -15.51 5.88
N ARG A 427 23.60 -15.84 5.35
CA ARG A 427 23.79 -16.95 4.43
C ARG A 427 24.72 -18.00 5.01
N ALA A 428 24.32 -19.26 4.96
CA ALA A 428 25.12 -20.38 5.43
C ALA A 428 26.31 -20.64 4.48
N SER A 429 27.52 -20.65 5.04
CA SER A 429 28.75 -20.99 4.30
C SER A 429 28.93 -22.49 4.15
N ASP A 430 28.43 -23.27 5.10
CA ASP A 430 28.48 -24.71 5.11
C ASP A 430 27.09 -25.34 5.30
N ARG A 431 27.02 -26.65 5.12
CA ARG A 431 25.85 -27.46 5.46
C ARG A 431 25.61 -27.42 6.97
N PHE A 432 24.34 -27.39 7.38
CA PHE A 432 23.91 -27.44 8.77
C PHE A 432 22.59 -28.20 8.92
N SER A 433 22.22 -28.54 10.15
CA SER A 433 20.94 -29.17 10.48
C SER A 433 20.18 -28.33 11.50
N ALA A 434 18.86 -28.19 11.35
CA ALA A 434 17.99 -27.53 12.28
C ALA A 434 16.61 -28.23 12.30
N ASP A 435 16.02 -28.43 13.48
CA ASP A 435 14.74 -29.14 13.71
C ASP A 435 14.63 -30.48 12.93
N GLY A 436 15.72 -31.23 12.84
CA GLY A 436 15.78 -32.53 12.16
C GLY A 436 15.81 -32.47 10.62
N LYS A 437 15.96 -31.28 10.03
CA LYS A 437 16.16 -31.08 8.60
C LYS A 437 17.59 -30.68 8.29
N ASP A 438 18.13 -31.21 7.18
CA ASP A 438 19.43 -30.82 6.64
C ASP A 438 19.31 -29.72 5.60
N TYR A 439 20.17 -28.70 5.70
CA TYR A 439 20.29 -27.60 4.78
C TYR A 439 21.68 -27.58 4.14
N SER A 440 21.74 -27.32 2.84
CA SER A 440 23.00 -27.15 2.13
C SER A 440 23.63 -25.78 2.37
N ALA A 441 24.91 -25.64 2.14
CA ALA A 441 25.54 -24.34 1.99
C ALA A 441 24.75 -23.47 1.00
N GLY A 442 24.70 -22.17 1.26
CA GLY A 442 23.95 -21.22 0.47
C GLY A 442 22.50 -20.99 0.92
N ALA A 443 21.98 -21.76 1.88
CA ALA A 443 20.68 -21.45 2.51
C ALA A 443 20.74 -20.12 3.24
N TYR A 444 19.63 -19.37 3.21
CA TYR A 444 19.49 -18.11 3.95
C TYR A 444 18.76 -18.34 5.26
N VAL A 445 19.16 -17.57 6.27
CA VAL A 445 18.63 -17.65 7.64
C VAL A 445 18.20 -16.25 8.08
N VAL A 446 16.96 -16.13 8.54
CA VAL A 446 16.42 -14.95 9.19
C VAL A 446 16.25 -15.29 10.66
N ARG A 447 17.21 -14.89 11.51
CA ARG A 447 17.09 -15.09 12.96
C ARG A 447 16.07 -14.12 13.54
N MET A 448 15.33 -14.60 14.54
CA MET A 448 14.31 -13.76 15.19
C MET A 448 14.86 -12.90 16.33
N GLN A 449 16.13 -13.10 16.74
CA GLN A 449 16.81 -12.31 17.78
C GLN A 449 17.45 -11.05 17.20
N GLN A 450 16.63 -10.23 16.54
CA GLN A 450 17.06 -8.98 15.92
C GLN A 450 16.00 -7.90 16.10
N PRO A 451 16.35 -6.61 16.00
CA PRO A 451 15.36 -5.53 15.92
C PRO A 451 14.34 -5.79 14.83
N PHE A 452 13.14 -5.29 15.00
CA PHE A 452 12.05 -5.37 14.00
C PHE A 452 11.65 -6.79 13.58
N SER A 453 12.06 -7.82 14.34
CA SER A 453 11.76 -9.22 13.99
C SER A 453 10.26 -9.53 13.92
N GLY A 454 9.40 -8.70 14.52
CA GLY A 454 7.94 -8.77 14.34
C GLY A 454 7.52 -8.61 12.88
N TRP A 455 8.20 -7.74 12.12
CA TRP A 455 7.99 -7.54 10.69
C TRP A 455 8.31 -8.81 9.88
N ALA A 456 9.49 -9.38 10.08
CA ALA A 456 9.85 -10.64 9.42
C ALA A 456 8.87 -11.77 9.77
N LYS A 457 8.50 -11.87 11.05
CA LYS A 457 7.61 -12.94 11.52
C LYS A 457 6.24 -12.85 10.87
N THR A 458 5.60 -11.68 10.86
CA THR A 458 4.26 -11.54 10.29
C THR A 458 4.24 -11.80 8.78
N LEU A 459 5.33 -11.51 8.05
CA LEU A 459 5.42 -11.76 6.62
C LEU A 459 5.76 -13.21 6.26
N LEU A 460 6.46 -13.94 7.15
CA LEU A 460 6.96 -15.28 6.82
C LEU A 460 6.09 -16.41 7.41
N GLU A 461 5.33 -16.16 8.46
CA GLU A 461 4.49 -17.18 9.10
C GLU A 461 3.10 -17.27 8.46
N ARG A 462 2.45 -18.41 8.67
CA ARG A 462 1.02 -18.54 8.44
C ARG A 462 0.27 -17.62 9.40
N GLN A 463 -0.73 -16.90 8.90
CA GLN A 463 -1.59 -16.05 9.69
C GLN A 463 -2.91 -16.76 9.98
N ASP A 464 -3.32 -16.74 11.25
CA ASP A 464 -4.57 -17.27 11.73
C ASP A 464 -5.43 -16.10 12.26
N TYR A 465 -6.23 -15.51 11.36
CA TYR A 465 -7.12 -14.40 11.70
C TYR A 465 -8.26 -14.90 12.58
N PRO A 466 -8.61 -14.25 13.70
CA PRO A 466 -9.66 -14.72 14.59
C PRO A 466 -11.05 -14.64 13.95
N ASP A 467 -11.92 -15.62 14.25
CA ASP A 467 -13.32 -15.60 13.80
C ASP A 467 -14.15 -14.59 14.62
N LEU A 468 -14.08 -13.33 14.23
CA LEU A 468 -14.80 -12.23 14.86
C LEU A 468 -16.20 -12.06 14.24
N ARG A 469 -17.22 -12.02 15.10
CA ARG A 469 -18.62 -11.86 14.71
C ARG A 469 -19.23 -10.62 15.34
N LEU A 470 -20.20 -10.01 14.66
CA LEU A 470 -20.96 -8.88 15.21
C LEU A 470 -21.74 -9.26 16.47
N TYR A 471 -22.20 -10.53 16.54
CA TYR A 471 -22.80 -11.17 17.72
C TYR A 471 -22.67 -12.69 17.56
N PRO A 472 -22.79 -13.48 18.66
CA PRO A 472 -22.66 -14.94 18.57
C PRO A 472 -23.59 -15.57 17.52
N GLY A 473 -23.01 -16.30 16.55
CA GLY A 473 -23.73 -16.90 15.40
C GLY A 473 -24.20 -15.90 14.33
N GLY A 474 -23.84 -14.62 14.46
CA GLY A 474 -24.17 -13.56 13.52
C GLY A 474 -23.19 -13.47 12.33
N PRO A 475 -23.36 -12.44 11.48
CA PRO A 475 -22.46 -12.21 10.37
C PRO A 475 -21.05 -11.87 10.86
N PRO A 476 -20.01 -12.10 10.02
CA PRO A 476 -18.63 -11.77 10.36
C PRO A 476 -18.46 -10.26 10.60
N LYS A 477 -17.62 -9.90 11.56
CA LYS A 477 -17.08 -8.56 11.68
C LYS A 477 -16.07 -8.36 10.55
N ARG A 478 -16.30 -7.38 9.70
CA ARG A 478 -15.44 -7.13 8.55
C ARG A 478 -14.04 -6.70 9.03
N PRO A 479 -12.96 -7.34 8.58
CA PRO A 479 -11.61 -6.80 8.76
C PRO A 479 -11.51 -5.44 8.09
N TYR A 480 -10.62 -4.63 8.59
CA TYR A 480 -10.38 -3.34 7.93
C TYR A 480 -9.81 -3.53 6.52
N ASP A 481 -8.83 -4.40 6.35
CA ASP A 481 -8.23 -4.71 5.05
C ASP A 481 -8.25 -6.22 4.80
N VAL A 482 -7.13 -6.91 4.88
CA VAL A 482 -6.96 -8.32 4.54
C VAL A 482 -6.58 -9.15 5.75
N THR A 483 -6.76 -10.46 5.67
CA THR A 483 -6.51 -11.37 6.80
C THR A 483 -5.20 -12.16 6.65
N ALA A 484 -4.59 -12.18 5.47
CA ALA A 484 -3.32 -12.86 5.23
C ALA A 484 -2.43 -12.13 4.22
N GLN A 485 -1.12 -12.11 4.53
CA GLN A 485 -0.06 -11.56 3.68
C GLN A 485 1.22 -12.40 3.80
N THR A 486 1.09 -13.72 3.89
CA THR A 486 2.18 -14.68 4.03
C THR A 486 3.00 -14.75 2.74
N LEU A 487 4.13 -14.05 2.69
CA LEU A 487 4.96 -13.94 1.47
C LEU A 487 5.43 -15.29 0.90
N PRO A 488 5.90 -16.27 1.70
CA PRO A 488 6.27 -17.57 1.17
C PRO A 488 5.16 -18.24 0.36
N MET A 489 3.91 -18.12 0.78
CA MET A 489 2.75 -18.70 0.11
C MET A 489 2.36 -17.90 -1.14
N LEU A 490 2.38 -16.55 -1.07
CA LEU A 490 2.10 -15.67 -2.21
C LEU A 490 3.14 -15.79 -3.33
N MET A 491 4.39 -16.04 -2.94
CA MET A 491 5.53 -16.09 -3.88
C MET A 491 5.92 -17.52 -4.29
N GLY A 492 5.34 -18.55 -3.64
CA GLY A 492 5.70 -19.94 -3.90
C GLY A 492 7.11 -20.28 -3.45
N VAL A 493 7.61 -19.68 -2.38
CA VAL A 493 8.95 -19.80 -1.85
C VAL A 493 8.97 -20.78 -0.68
N ARG A 494 9.78 -21.82 -0.79
CA ARG A 494 9.97 -22.74 0.33
C ARG A 494 10.70 -22.05 1.46
N THR A 495 10.04 -22.00 2.63
CA THR A 495 10.53 -21.39 3.86
C THR A 495 10.17 -22.30 5.02
N ASP A 496 11.16 -22.65 5.82
CA ASP A 496 10.99 -23.51 7.00
C ASP A 496 11.07 -22.69 8.28
N THR A 497 10.08 -22.85 9.14
CA THR A 497 10.11 -22.30 10.50
C THR A 497 10.94 -23.21 11.39
N VAL A 498 11.97 -22.69 12.05
CA VAL A 498 12.86 -23.40 12.97
C VAL A 498 12.57 -22.90 14.38
N LYS A 499 12.25 -23.84 15.28
CA LYS A 499 11.84 -23.54 16.66
C LYS A 499 13.02 -23.48 17.61
N ASP A 500 13.95 -24.42 17.47
CA ASP A 500 15.08 -24.61 18.37
C ASP A 500 16.36 -23.97 17.83
N SER A 501 17.24 -23.55 18.73
CA SER A 501 18.55 -23.02 18.36
C SER A 501 19.40 -24.09 17.67
N PHE A 502 20.21 -23.66 16.71
CA PHE A 502 21.13 -24.52 15.96
C PHE A 502 22.47 -23.83 15.74
N ASP A 503 23.50 -24.63 15.48
CA ASP A 503 24.82 -24.14 15.14
C ASP A 503 25.00 -24.17 13.62
N ALA A 504 25.40 -23.03 13.04
CA ALA A 504 25.72 -22.92 11.63
C ALA A 504 26.76 -21.81 11.41
N LEU A 505 27.62 -21.99 10.43
CA LEU A 505 28.54 -20.92 10.00
C LEU A 505 27.79 -19.97 9.06
N LEU A 506 27.32 -18.85 9.62
CA LEU A 506 26.50 -17.85 8.95
C LEU A 506 27.30 -16.56 8.71
N GLN A 507 27.03 -15.89 7.60
CA GLN A 507 27.60 -14.61 7.24
C GLN A 507 26.50 -13.65 6.79
N PRO A 508 26.55 -12.35 7.13
CA PRO A 508 25.59 -11.36 6.66
C PRO A 508 25.48 -11.36 5.13
N ALA A 509 24.24 -11.27 4.62
CA ALA A 509 23.95 -11.25 3.19
C ALA A 509 23.15 -10.02 2.80
N THR A 510 23.66 -9.25 1.83
CA THR A 510 22.98 -8.08 1.23
C THR A 510 22.62 -8.30 -0.24
N GLN A 511 23.09 -9.41 -0.82
CA GLN A 511 22.75 -9.85 -2.16
C GLN A 511 22.23 -11.29 -2.11
N PHE A 512 21.15 -11.55 -2.84
CA PHE A 512 20.44 -12.81 -2.79
C PHE A 512 20.46 -13.51 -4.14
N ALA A 513 20.80 -14.80 -4.12
CA ALA A 513 20.79 -15.66 -5.29
C ALA A 513 20.43 -17.08 -4.88
N PHE A 514 19.58 -17.70 -5.67
CA PHE A 514 19.11 -19.05 -5.45
C PHE A 514 19.38 -19.95 -6.68
N ASP A 515 19.59 -21.21 -6.44
CA ASP A 515 19.64 -22.21 -7.50
C ASP A 515 18.22 -22.78 -7.75
N LEU A 516 17.99 -23.24 -8.97
CA LEU A 516 16.80 -24.05 -9.27
C LEU A 516 16.84 -25.38 -8.50
N ASP A 517 15.69 -25.85 -8.05
CA ASP A 517 15.52 -27.16 -7.41
C ASP A 517 15.53 -28.33 -8.39
N ARG A 518 15.57 -28.07 -9.70
CA ARG A 518 15.75 -28.97 -10.83
C ARG A 518 16.94 -28.55 -11.70
N PRO A 519 17.43 -29.39 -12.59
CA PRO A 519 18.44 -28.98 -13.57
C PRO A 519 17.97 -27.79 -14.39
N ALA A 520 18.81 -26.75 -14.50
CA ALA A 520 18.54 -25.62 -15.36
C ALA A 520 18.48 -26.04 -16.83
N PRO A 521 17.60 -25.49 -17.67
CA PRO A 521 17.53 -25.79 -19.09
C PRO A 521 18.78 -25.28 -19.78
N ALA A 522 19.50 -26.19 -20.47
CA ALA A 522 20.74 -25.86 -21.15
C ALA A 522 20.52 -24.81 -22.26
N GLY A 523 21.12 -23.65 -22.11
CA GLY A 523 20.96 -22.51 -23.03
C GLY A 523 19.55 -21.88 -23.07
N GLY A 524 18.79 -22.05 -22.02
CA GLY A 524 17.42 -21.50 -21.87
C GLY A 524 17.13 -21.01 -20.46
N TRP A 525 15.86 -20.68 -20.22
CA TRP A 525 15.36 -20.17 -18.96
C TRP A 525 14.21 -21.03 -18.44
N ALA A 526 14.19 -21.27 -17.15
CA ALA A 526 13.20 -22.15 -16.53
C ALA A 526 11.80 -21.50 -16.50
N ALA A 527 10.79 -22.20 -16.96
CA ALA A 527 9.39 -21.74 -16.89
C ALA A 527 8.91 -21.54 -15.45
N SER A 528 9.51 -22.25 -14.47
CA SER A 528 9.17 -22.12 -13.05
C SER A 528 9.71 -20.84 -12.40
N ASP A 529 10.74 -20.21 -12.98
CA ASP A 529 11.31 -18.97 -12.51
C ASP A 529 10.59 -17.78 -13.15
N VAL A 530 9.88 -16.97 -12.35
CA VAL A 530 9.15 -15.79 -12.84
C VAL A 530 10.08 -14.78 -13.54
N ALA A 531 11.35 -14.70 -13.14
CA ALA A 531 12.33 -13.81 -13.75
C ALA A 531 12.63 -14.18 -15.23
N SER A 532 12.39 -15.42 -15.65
CA SER A 532 12.55 -15.86 -17.03
C SER A 532 11.69 -15.07 -18.03
N TRP A 533 10.54 -14.56 -17.59
CA TRP A 533 9.69 -13.73 -18.43
C TRP A 533 10.33 -12.39 -18.82
N ARG A 534 11.21 -11.85 -17.97
CA ARG A 534 11.99 -10.63 -18.32
C ARG A 534 12.95 -10.91 -19.49
N GLU A 535 13.52 -12.12 -19.54
CA GLU A 535 14.38 -12.50 -20.65
C GLU A 535 13.58 -12.72 -21.95
N VAL A 536 12.40 -13.32 -21.85
CA VAL A 536 11.47 -13.48 -22.97
C VAL A 536 11.06 -12.10 -23.54
N THR A 537 10.62 -11.19 -22.70
CA THR A 537 10.18 -9.84 -23.12
C THR A 537 11.35 -9.01 -23.68
N LYS A 538 12.58 -9.17 -23.20
CA LYS A 538 13.79 -8.57 -23.80
C LYS A 538 14.02 -9.07 -25.22
N LEU A 539 13.83 -10.36 -25.49
CA LEU A 539 13.90 -10.88 -26.85
C LEU A 539 12.87 -10.19 -27.76
N TRP A 540 11.61 -10.13 -27.32
CA TRP A 540 10.55 -9.47 -28.09
C TRP A 540 10.83 -7.99 -28.34
N LYS A 541 11.29 -7.25 -27.34
CA LYS A 541 11.69 -5.82 -27.48
C LYS A 541 12.85 -5.64 -28.46
N SER A 542 13.72 -6.64 -28.64
CA SER A 542 14.81 -6.63 -29.61
C SER A 542 14.39 -7.13 -31.02
N GLY A 543 13.10 -7.40 -31.22
CA GLY A 543 12.56 -7.93 -32.49
C GLY A 543 12.90 -9.41 -32.74
N LYS A 544 13.31 -10.16 -31.71
CA LYS A 544 13.65 -11.59 -31.83
C LYS A 544 12.52 -12.45 -31.24
N PRO A 545 12.19 -13.57 -31.87
CA PRO A 545 11.24 -14.51 -31.30
C PRO A 545 11.84 -15.21 -30.07
N ALA A 546 10.96 -15.58 -29.15
CA ALA A 546 11.27 -16.58 -28.12
C ALA A 546 10.69 -17.93 -28.52
N TYR A 547 11.23 -19.00 -27.95
CA TYR A 547 10.77 -20.36 -28.19
C TYR A 547 10.43 -21.00 -26.86
N ARG A 548 9.39 -21.84 -26.87
CA ARG A 548 8.94 -22.57 -25.68
C ARG A 548 8.96 -24.06 -25.93
N ASP A 549 9.57 -24.82 -25.04
CA ASP A 549 9.50 -26.27 -25.05
C ASP A 549 8.09 -26.75 -24.72
N THR A 550 7.51 -27.61 -25.56
CA THR A 550 6.11 -28.03 -25.43
C THR A 550 5.87 -29.07 -24.32
N GLY A 551 6.93 -29.68 -23.78
CA GLY A 551 6.84 -30.61 -22.65
C GLY A 551 7.11 -29.97 -21.30
N SER A 552 8.22 -29.22 -21.17
CA SER A 552 8.62 -28.59 -19.90
C SER A 552 8.09 -27.17 -19.71
N GLY A 553 7.69 -26.51 -20.80
CA GLY A 553 7.32 -25.10 -20.80
C GLY A 553 8.50 -24.13 -20.74
N ASP A 554 9.76 -24.61 -20.71
CA ASP A 554 10.96 -23.78 -20.59
C ASP A 554 11.20 -22.92 -21.85
N PHE A 555 11.83 -21.76 -21.65
CA PHE A 555 12.06 -20.77 -22.69
C PHE A 555 13.45 -20.83 -23.28
N TYR A 556 13.56 -20.46 -24.57
CA TYR A 556 14.81 -20.44 -25.33
C TYR A 556 14.84 -19.28 -26.33
N SER A 557 16.07 -18.89 -26.71
CA SER A 557 16.30 -17.87 -27.74
C SER A 557 16.48 -18.44 -29.16
N ALA A 558 16.44 -19.77 -29.33
CA ALA A 558 16.68 -20.43 -30.61
C ALA A 558 15.72 -21.63 -30.81
N PRO A 559 15.34 -21.91 -32.08
CA PRO A 559 14.52 -23.07 -32.41
C PRO A 559 15.28 -24.38 -32.17
N ALA A 560 14.54 -25.43 -31.81
CA ALA A 560 14.98 -26.82 -31.77
C ALA A 560 13.77 -27.75 -31.86
N GLY A 561 13.97 -29.05 -32.07
CA GLY A 561 12.88 -30.03 -32.01
C GLY A 561 12.17 -29.98 -30.66
N GLY A 562 10.82 -30.02 -30.67
CA GLY A 562 9.99 -29.91 -29.45
C GLY A 562 9.76 -28.48 -28.94
N ARG A 563 10.30 -27.47 -29.62
CA ARG A 563 10.06 -26.04 -29.25
C ARG A 563 9.11 -25.36 -30.23
N LYS A 564 8.10 -24.71 -29.70
CA LYS A 564 7.19 -23.84 -30.46
C LYS A 564 7.67 -22.38 -30.36
N GLU A 565 7.64 -21.68 -31.46
CA GLU A 565 7.87 -20.22 -31.47
C GLU A 565 6.73 -19.52 -30.75
N ILE A 566 7.08 -18.55 -29.90
CA ILE A 566 6.14 -17.66 -29.23
C ILE A 566 6.46 -16.22 -29.64
N PRO A 567 5.68 -15.66 -30.58
CA PRO A 567 5.82 -14.25 -30.98
C PRO A 567 5.40 -13.33 -29.82
N ALA A 568 5.81 -12.07 -29.88
CA ALA A 568 5.32 -11.06 -28.96
C ALA A 568 3.80 -10.90 -29.14
N PRO A 569 2.98 -11.12 -28.09
CA PRO A 569 1.54 -10.97 -28.19
C PRO A 569 1.16 -9.48 -28.31
N ARG A 570 0.14 -9.20 -29.13
CA ARG A 570 -0.51 -7.88 -29.18
C ARG A 570 -1.56 -7.83 -28.07
N ILE A 571 -1.23 -7.16 -26.95
CA ILE A 571 -2.07 -7.15 -25.75
C ILE A 571 -2.91 -5.87 -25.72
N GLY A 572 -4.24 -6.02 -25.61
CA GLY A 572 -5.15 -4.94 -25.23
C GLY A 572 -5.48 -5.01 -23.73
N LEU A 573 -5.33 -3.92 -23.00
CA LEU A 573 -5.73 -3.81 -21.60
C LEU A 573 -6.92 -2.84 -21.49
N TYR A 574 -8.06 -3.38 -21.06
CA TYR A 574 -9.28 -2.57 -20.89
C TYR A 574 -9.16 -1.65 -19.69
N GLN A 575 -9.36 -0.36 -19.93
CA GLN A 575 -9.47 0.69 -18.94
C GLN A 575 -10.84 1.35 -19.02
N ALA A 576 -11.72 1.03 -18.10
CA ALA A 576 -13.00 1.71 -17.97
C ALA A 576 -12.82 3.17 -17.54
N PHE A 577 -13.80 4.03 -17.81
CA PHE A 577 -13.84 5.40 -17.28
C PHE A 577 -14.07 5.44 -15.76
N VAL A 578 -14.66 4.38 -15.19
CA VAL A 578 -14.66 4.17 -13.73
C VAL A 578 -13.29 3.60 -13.36
N PRO A 579 -12.45 4.33 -12.63
CA PRO A 579 -11.09 3.89 -12.32
C PRO A 579 -11.06 2.53 -11.59
N SER A 580 -10.14 1.67 -11.97
CA SER A 580 -9.87 0.38 -11.33
C SER A 580 -8.42 0.29 -10.88
N MET A 581 -8.20 0.06 -9.59
CA MET A 581 -6.85 -0.19 -9.07
C MET A 581 -6.23 -1.44 -9.70
N ASP A 582 -7.04 -2.47 -9.97
CA ASP A 582 -6.57 -3.69 -10.64
C ASP A 582 -6.14 -3.48 -12.09
N GLU A 583 -6.73 -2.49 -12.80
CA GLU A 583 -6.20 -2.06 -14.11
C GLU A 583 -4.80 -1.47 -13.93
N GLY A 584 -4.63 -0.59 -12.96
CA GLY A 584 -3.33 0.02 -12.68
C GLY A 584 -2.28 -0.98 -12.22
N TRP A 585 -2.63 -1.91 -11.33
CA TRP A 585 -1.75 -3.03 -10.95
C TRP A 585 -1.38 -3.93 -12.13
N THR A 586 -2.29 -4.11 -13.09
CA THR A 586 -1.98 -4.87 -14.30
C THR A 586 -0.98 -4.11 -15.19
N ARG A 587 -1.13 -2.78 -15.34
CA ARG A 587 -0.14 -1.95 -16.03
C ARG A 587 1.23 -2.01 -15.36
N TRP A 588 1.27 -1.86 -14.03
CA TRP A 588 2.50 -1.99 -13.27
C TRP A 588 3.18 -3.34 -13.53
N LEU A 589 2.42 -4.44 -13.50
CA LEU A 589 2.98 -5.77 -13.76
C LEU A 589 3.53 -5.90 -15.19
N PHE A 590 2.82 -5.33 -16.19
CA PHE A 590 3.29 -5.37 -17.58
C PHE A 590 4.58 -4.56 -17.74
N ASP A 591 4.66 -3.37 -17.19
CA ASP A 591 5.85 -2.53 -17.28
C ASP A 591 7.03 -3.13 -16.52
N GLU A 592 6.81 -3.66 -15.31
CA GLU A 592 7.81 -4.31 -14.49
C GLU A 592 8.43 -5.55 -15.16
N PHE A 593 7.63 -6.33 -15.87
CA PHE A 593 8.11 -7.50 -16.62
C PHE A 593 8.38 -7.23 -18.11
N GLY A 594 8.09 -6.04 -18.58
CA GLY A 594 8.43 -5.59 -19.93
C GLY A 594 7.47 -6.03 -21.02
N PHE A 595 6.21 -6.37 -20.70
CA PHE A 595 5.18 -6.67 -21.70
C PHE A 595 4.71 -5.40 -22.40
N GLY A 596 4.71 -5.38 -23.74
CA GLY A 596 4.08 -4.33 -24.52
C GLY A 596 2.56 -4.47 -24.48
N HIS A 597 1.84 -3.36 -24.25
CA HIS A 597 0.38 -3.37 -24.21
C HIS A 597 -0.22 -2.06 -24.76
N THR A 598 -1.49 -2.11 -25.14
CA THR A 598 -2.28 -0.95 -25.54
C THR A 598 -3.47 -0.81 -24.60
N ARG A 599 -3.65 0.37 -24.03
CA ARG A 599 -4.83 0.68 -23.21
C ARG A 599 -6.05 0.84 -24.11
N LEU A 600 -7.16 0.18 -23.78
CA LEU A 600 -8.42 0.18 -24.51
C LEU A 600 -9.51 0.81 -23.67
N GLN A 601 -10.15 1.84 -24.19
CA GLN A 601 -11.35 2.44 -23.59
C GLN A 601 -12.63 1.93 -24.26
N ASN A 602 -13.80 2.29 -23.69
CA ASN A 602 -15.09 1.87 -24.22
C ASN A 602 -15.23 2.06 -25.74
N PRO A 603 -14.91 3.24 -26.33
CA PRO A 603 -15.04 3.44 -27.76
C PRO A 603 -14.19 2.49 -28.60
N ASP A 604 -12.99 2.13 -28.13
CA ASP A 604 -12.06 1.26 -28.86
C ASP A 604 -12.62 -0.15 -29.00
N ILE A 605 -13.24 -0.66 -27.93
CA ILE A 605 -13.88 -1.99 -27.93
C ILE A 605 -15.17 -1.98 -28.73
N VAL A 606 -16.00 -0.95 -28.55
CA VAL A 606 -17.29 -0.82 -29.26
C VAL A 606 -17.12 -0.67 -30.76
N ALA A 607 -16.00 -0.09 -31.23
CA ALA A 607 -15.67 0.04 -32.65
C ALA A 607 -15.47 -1.30 -33.37
N GLY A 608 -15.22 -2.40 -32.65
CA GLY A 608 -15.03 -3.73 -33.22
C GLY A 608 -13.68 -3.94 -33.90
N HIS A 609 -13.60 -4.95 -34.77
CA HIS A 609 -12.38 -5.34 -35.50
C HIS A 609 -11.16 -5.55 -34.57
N LEU A 610 -11.41 -6.12 -33.39
CA LEU A 610 -10.40 -6.26 -32.33
C LEU A 610 -9.34 -7.30 -32.70
N ARG A 611 -9.72 -8.36 -33.43
CA ARG A 611 -8.79 -9.43 -33.81
C ARG A 611 -7.70 -8.96 -34.78
N ASP A 612 -7.99 -7.94 -35.58
CA ASP A 612 -7.01 -7.33 -36.49
C ASP A 612 -5.85 -6.69 -35.70
N LYS A 613 -6.11 -6.22 -34.49
CA LYS A 613 -5.20 -5.43 -33.66
C LYS A 613 -4.60 -6.21 -32.50
N PHE A 614 -5.34 -7.17 -31.93
CA PHE A 614 -4.99 -7.84 -30.68
C PHE A 614 -5.05 -9.35 -30.80
N ASP A 615 -4.16 -10.03 -30.09
CA ASP A 615 -4.17 -11.46 -29.91
C ASP A 615 -4.84 -11.80 -28.55
N THR A 616 -4.60 -10.94 -27.56
CA THR A 616 -5.14 -11.10 -26.21
C THR A 616 -5.72 -9.77 -25.72
N ILE A 617 -6.90 -9.83 -25.08
CA ILE A 617 -7.50 -8.69 -24.38
C ILE A 617 -7.70 -9.09 -22.92
N VAL A 618 -7.29 -8.19 -22.01
CA VAL A 618 -7.44 -8.37 -20.57
C VAL A 618 -8.48 -7.39 -20.04
N ILE A 619 -9.45 -7.89 -19.30
CA ILE A 619 -10.39 -7.09 -18.51
C ILE A 619 -10.04 -7.30 -17.03
N PRO A 620 -9.47 -6.30 -16.36
CA PRO A 620 -9.12 -6.33 -14.94
C PRO A 620 -10.35 -6.45 -14.04
N ASP A 621 -10.13 -6.67 -12.73
CA ASP A 621 -11.21 -6.78 -11.76
C ASP A 621 -12.08 -5.53 -11.72
N GLN A 622 -13.33 -5.72 -12.10
CA GLN A 622 -14.45 -4.79 -11.96
C GLN A 622 -15.77 -5.58 -11.96
N SER A 623 -16.81 -5.00 -11.37
CA SER A 623 -18.12 -5.63 -11.41
C SER A 623 -18.65 -5.69 -12.86
N ARG A 624 -19.39 -6.76 -13.18
CA ARG A 624 -20.11 -6.87 -14.47
C ARG A 624 -20.92 -5.63 -14.79
N GLN A 625 -21.60 -5.04 -13.78
CA GLN A 625 -22.40 -3.82 -13.95
C GLN A 625 -21.52 -2.63 -14.35
N THR A 626 -20.38 -2.44 -13.73
CA THR A 626 -19.44 -1.35 -14.06
C THR A 626 -18.90 -1.50 -15.48
N ILE A 627 -18.54 -2.71 -15.89
CA ILE A 627 -18.05 -2.98 -17.25
C ILE A 627 -19.16 -2.68 -18.27
N ALA A 628 -20.38 -3.14 -18.02
CA ALA A 628 -21.49 -2.98 -18.96
C ALA A 628 -22.05 -1.57 -19.01
N GLN A 629 -22.13 -0.85 -17.90
CA GLN A 629 -22.86 0.43 -17.79
C GLN A 629 -21.96 1.65 -17.55
N GLY A 630 -20.83 1.49 -16.86
CA GLY A 630 -19.93 2.58 -16.50
C GLY A 630 -20.63 3.68 -15.66
N TYR A 631 -20.16 4.92 -15.79
CA TYR A 631 -20.84 6.09 -15.25
C TYR A 631 -22.15 6.37 -15.99
N ARG A 632 -23.20 6.65 -15.25
CA ARG A 632 -24.49 7.07 -15.81
C ARG A 632 -24.41 8.50 -16.34
N GLU A 633 -25.28 8.82 -17.28
CA GLU A 633 -25.45 10.18 -17.76
C GLU A 633 -25.68 11.15 -16.57
N GLY A 634 -24.97 12.30 -16.58
CA GLY A 634 -24.99 13.29 -15.52
C GLY A 634 -24.07 13.03 -14.33
N GLN A 635 -23.50 11.83 -14.15
CA GLN A 635 -22.51 11.57 -13.10
C GLN A 635 -21.12 12.13 -13.43
N MET A 636 -20.76 12.12 -14.70
CA MET A 636 -19.48 12.62 -15.22
C MET A 636 -19.72 13.40 -16.52
N PRO A 637 -18.72 14.17 -17.02
CA PRO A 637 -18.78 14.75 -18.34
C PRO A 637 -19.14 13.70 -19.40
N PRO A 638 -19.93 14.04 -20.44
CA PRO A 638 -20.47 13.08 -21.39
C PRO A 638 -19.43 12.14 -22.04
N GLU A 639 -18.19 12.65 -22.24
CA GLU A 639 -17.07 11.88 -22.81
C GLU A 639 -16.59 10.74 -21.89
N PHE A 640 -16.94 10.74 -20.60
CA PHE A 640 -16.57 9.72 -19.61
C PHE A 640 -17.77 8.91 -19.13
N THR A 641 -18.93 8.97 -19.81
CA THR A 641 -20.11 8.20 -19.42
C THR A 641 -20.27 6.92 -20.25
N GLY A 642 -21.06 5.98 -19.73
CA GLY A 642 -21.33 4.72 -20.37
C GLY A 642 -20.28 3.63 -20.12
N GLY A 643 -20.63 2.41 -20.44
CA GLY A 643 -19.79 1.21 -20.40
C GLY A 643 -19.75 0.54 -21.78
N LEU A 644 -19.42 -0.74 -21.82
CA LEU A 644 -19.31 -1.51 -23.05
C LEU A 644 -20.68 -1.79 -23.69
N GLY A 645 -21.74 -1.97 -22.90
CA GLY A 645 -23.09 -2.30 -23.37
C GLY A 645 -23.12 -3.55 -24.27
N ASP A 646 -24.24 -3.76 -24.95
CA ASP A 646 -24.43 -4.91 -25.85
C ASP A 646 -23.46 -4.89 -27.05
N LYS A 647 -23.11 -3.70 -27.55
CA LYS A 647 -22.19 -3.59 -28.68
C LYS A 647 -20.76 -4.00 -28.33
N GLY A 648 -20.28 -3.58 -27.16
CA GLY A 648 -18.95 -3.99 -26.69
C GLY A 648 -18.92 -5.49 -26.38
N ALA A 649 -19.99 -6.04 -25.80
CA ALA A 649 -20.12 -7.49 -25.58
C ALA A 649 -20.07 -8.26 -26.91
N ALA A 650 -20.79 -7.81 -27.94
CA ALA A 650 -20.78 -8.42 -29.26
C ALA A 650 -19.39 -8.36 -29.92
N SER A 651 -18.69 -7.21 -29.81
CA SER A 651 -17.33 -7.04 -30.33
C SER A 651 -16.31 -7.95 -29.65
N LEU A 652 -16.39 -8.10 -28.33
CA LEU A 652 -15.53 -9.02 -27.58
C LEU A 652 -15.85 -10.49 -27.90
N ARG A 653 -17.12 -10.83 -28.04
CA ARG A 653 -17.53 -12.17 -28.48
C ARG A 653 -16.97 -12.50 -29.86
N GLU A 654 -17.12 -11.60 -30.83
CA GLU A 654 -16.55 -11.75 -32.17
C GLU A 654 -15.03 -11.92 -32.13
N PHE A 655 -14.34 -11.13 -31.33
CA PHE A 655 -12.90 -11.23 -31.13
C PHE A 655 -12.49 -12.65 -30.69
N VAL A 656 -13.19 -13.23 -29.74
CA VAL A 656 -12.89 -14.59 -29.26
C VAL A 656 -13.25 -15.63 -30.32
N GLU A 657 -14.43 -15.54 -30.96
CA GLU A 657 -14.86 -16.47 -32.00
C GLU A 657 -13.85 -16.52 -33.18
N GLN A 658 -13.15 -15.43 -33.47
CA GLN A 658 -12.08 -15.31 -34.48
C GLN A 658 -10.69 -15.74 -34.00
N GLY A 659 -10.57 -16.36 -32.82
CA GLY A 659 -9.30 -16.92 -32.31
C GLY A 659 -8.53 -15.99 -31.38
N GLY A 660 -9.16 -14.97 -30.81
CA GLY A 660 -8.59 -14.14 -29.75
C GLY A 660 -8.70 -14.81 -28.39
N THR A 661 -7.80 -14.44 -27.46
CA THR A 661 -7.88 -14.83 -26.05
C THR A 661 -8.40 -13.66 -25.22
N LEU A 662 -9.55 -13.86 -24.57
CA LEU A 662 -10.12 -12.89 -23.61
C LEU A 662 -9.83 -13.36 -22.19
N ILE A 663 -9.12 -12.55 -21.42
CA ILE A 663 -8.77 -12.82 -20.02
C ILE A 663 -9.66 -11.94 -19.13
N LEU A 664 -10.43 -12.59 -18.25
CA LEU A 664 -11.31 -11.95 -17.29
C LEU A 664 -10.79 -12.21 -15.87
N LEU A 665 -10.49 -11.13 -15.13
CA LEU A 665 -9.90 -11.24 -13.80
C LEU A 665 -10.96 -11.05 -12.72
N ASN A 666 -11.05 -11.99 -11.78
CA ASN A 666 -11.88 -11.96 -10.59
C ASN A 666 -13.36 -11.67 -10.92
N HIS A 667 -13.97 -10.60 -10.40
CA HIS A 667 -15.39 -10.27 -10.67
C HIS A 667 -15.68 -9.93 -12.14
N ALA A 668 -14.68 -9.53 -12.92
CA ALA A 668 -14.84 -9.36 -14.36
C ALA A 668 -15.21 -10.67 -15.06
N SER A 669 -14.94 -11.82 -14.45
CA SER A 669 -15.35 -13.14 -14.97
C SER A 669 -16.89 -13.29 -15.09
N ASP A 670 -17.67 -12.57 -14.28
CA ASP A 670 -19.13 -12.55 -14.41
C ASP A 670 -19.61 -11.88 -15.72
N TYR A 671 -18.77 -11.08 -16.37
CA TYR A 671 -19.06 -10.48 -17.67
C TYR A 671 -19.10 -11.50 -18.83
N ALA A 672 -18.53 -12.69 -18.63
CA ALA A 672 -18.64 -13.80 -19.60
C ALA A 672 -20.11 -14.15 -19.94
N ARG A 673 -21.04 -13.88 -19.04
CA ARG A 673 -22.49 -14.07 -19.28
C ARG A 673 -23.03 -13.17 -20.39
N ASP A 674 -22.51 -11.93 -20.50
CA ASP A 674 -22.88 -10.99 -21.58
C ASP A 674 -22.35 -11.46 -22.95
N LEU A 675 -21.33 -12.34 -22.93
CA LEU A 675 -20.78 -13.01 -24.10
C LEU A 675 -21.48 -14.35 -24.38
N GLY A 676 -22.52 -14.71 -23.61
CA GLY A 676 -23.28 -15.96 -23.77
C GLY A 676 -22.60 -17.20 -23.21
N VAL A 677 -21.63 -17.05 -22.32
CA VAL A 677 -20.95 -18.15 -21.63
C VAL A 677 -21.68 -18.48 -20.31
N GLY A 678 -22.05 -19.74 -20.15
CA GLY A 678 -22.91 -20.22 -19.08
C GLY A 678 -22.19 -20.62 -17.76
N ALA A 679 -21.03 -20.07 -17.42
CA ALA A 679 -20.37 -20.40 -16.17
C ALA A 679 -21.12 -19.79 -14.97
N LYS A 680 -21.65 -20.65 -14.09
CA LYS A 680 -22.41 -20.21 -12.91
C LYS A 680 -21.49 -20.04 -11.73
N ASN A 681 -21.39 -18.81 -11.21
CA ASN A 681 -20.74 -18.53 -9.93
C ASN A 681 -21.56 -19.14 -8.79
N VAL A 682 -21.00 -20.14 -8.09
CA VAL A 682 -21.69 -20.87 -7.01
C VAL A 682 -21.85 -20.05 -5.74
N LEU A 683 -21.14 -18.93 -5.61
CA LEU A 683 -21.19 -18.03 -4.46
C LEU A 683 -22.22 -16.91 -4.62
N GLU A 684 -22.82 -16.78 -5.82
CA GLU A 684 -23.83 -15.75 -6.08
C GLU A 684 -25.05 -15.93 -5.17
N GLY A 685 -25.39 -14.90 -4.40
CA GLY A 685 -26.51 -14.89 -3.46
C GLY A 685 -26.26 -15.58 -2.12
N VAL A 686 -25.06 -16.17 -1.89
CA VAL A 686 -24.69 -16.72 -0.59
C VAL A 686 -24.46 -15.57 0.39
N GLN A 687 -25.10 -15.67 1.57
CA GLN A 687 -25.00 -14.60 2.58
C GLN A 687 -23.64 -14.63 3.29
N SER A 688 -23.12 -13.45 3.71
CA SER A 688 -21.81 -13.33 4.39
C SER A 688 -21.71 -14.11 5.71
N LYS A 689 -22.85 -14.38 6.37
CA LYS A 689 -22.89 -15.26 7.56
C LYS A 689 -22.60 -16.73 7.23
N ASP A 690 -22.79 -17.16 5.98
CA ASP A 690 -22.66 -18.55 5.52
C ASP A 690 -21.36 -18.78 4.75
N PHE A 691 -20.91 -17.78 3.97
CA PHE A 691 -19.64 -17.78 3.26
C PHE A 691 -18.98 -16.41 3.34
N TYR A 692 -17.70 -16.39 3.75
CA TYR A 692 -16.92 -15.15 3.81
C TYR A 692 -15.42 -15.42 3.64
N SER A 693 -14.81 -14.78 2.66
CA SER A 693 -13.38 -14.80 2.35
C SER A 693 -12.87 -13.36 2.21
N PRO A 694 -12.41 -12.73 3.31
CA PRO A 694 -12.10 -11.30 3.34
C PRO A 694 -10.62 -11.00 3.05
N GLY A 695 -10.05 -11.58 1.99
CA GLY A 695 -8.63 -11.42 1.70
C GLY A 695 -7.79 -12.47 2.40
N SER A 696 -7.84 -13.71 1.91
CA SER A 696 -7.18 -14.88 2.47
C SER A 696 -6.42 -15.64 1.40
N LEU A 697 -5.48 -16.48 1.80
CA LEU A 697 -4.77 -17.39 0.92
C LEU A 697 -5.44 -18.76 0.94
N LEU A 698 -5.83 -19.25 -0.24
CA LEU A 698 -6.55 -20.50 -0.41
C LEU A 698 -5.75 -21.49 -1.26
N ASN A 699 -5.76 -22.75 -0.86
CA ASN A 699 -5.14 -23.84 -1.59
C ASN A 699 -5.94 -24.23 -2.82
N VAL A 700 -5.27 -24.48 -3.95
CA VAL A 700 -5.84 -25.07 -5.15
C VAL A 700 -4.89 -26.08 -5.78
N SER A 701 -5.46 -27.04 -6.50
CA SER A 701 -4.75 -27.96 -7.38
C SER A 701 -4.85 -27.51 -8.83
N LEU A 702 -3.76 -27.62 -9.59
CA LEU A 702 -3.68 -27.26 -11.01
C LEU A 702 -3.66 -28.50 -11.91
N ASP A 703 -4.32 -28.41 -13.06
CA ASP A 703 -4.04 -29.31 -14.19
C ASP A 703 -2.72 -28.88 -14.87
N THR A 704 -1.62 -29.49 -14.45
CA THR A 704 -0.28 -29.20 -14.97
C THR A 704 -0.04 -29.63 -16.43
N LYS A 705 -1.00 -30.31 -17.06
CA LYS A 705 -0.96 -30.63 -18.49
C LYS A 705 -1.40 -29.46 -19.36
N SER A 706 -2.15 -28.53 -18.80
CA SER A 706 -2.55 -27.31 -19.49
C SER A 706 -1.35 -26.37 -19.70
N ALA A 707 -1.29 -25.76 -20.89
CA ALA A 707 -0.27 -24.74 -21.19
C ALA A 707 -0.41 -23.50 -20.29
N LEU A 708 -1.59 -23.24 -19.75
CA LEU A 708 -1.82 -22.17 -18.74
C LEU A 708 -1.06 -22.45 -17.44
N ALA A 709 -0.76 -23.69 -17.12
CA ALA A 709 -0.05 -24.09 -15.90
C ALA A 709 1.43 -24.43 -16.13
N TYR A 710 2.01 -24.11 -17.28
CA TYR A 710 3.45 -24.32 -17.51
C TYR A 710 4.31 -23.59 -16.48
N GLY A 711 5.30 -24.30 -15.93
CA GLY A 711 6.18 -23.78 -14.89
C GLY A 711 5.56 -23.74 -13.49
N MET A 712 4.32 -24.24 -13.33
CA MET A 712 3.64 -24.26 -12.05
C MET A 712 3.73 -25.63 -11.37
N PRO A 713 3.82 -25.69 -10.03
CA PRO A 713 3.61 -26.94 -9.30
C PRO A 713 2.13 -27.35 -9.31
N ALA A 714 1.85 -28.62 -9.02
CA ALA A 714 0.48 -29.15 -8.99
C ALA A 714 -0.41 -28.52 -7.88
N GLY A 715 0.20 -28.09 -6.79
CA GLY A 715 -0.50 -27.40 -5.69
C GLY A 715 0.06 -25.98 -5.51
N ILE A 716 -0.83 -24.99 -5.46
CA ILE A 716 -0.47 -23.59 -5.23
C ILE A 716 -1.43 -22.95 -4.23
N THR A 717 -1.09 -21.75 -3.76
CA THR A 717 -2.04 -20.86 -3.10
C THR A 717 -2.44 -19.74 -4.03
N LEU A 718 -3.68 -19.27 -3.89
CA LEU A 718 -4.19 -18.10 -4.56
C LEU A 718 -4.76 -17.09 -3.55
N TRP A 719 -4.77 -15.84 -3.94
CA TRP A 719 -5.42 -14.76 -3.21
C TRP A 719 -6.92 -14.74 -3.47
N SER A 720 -7.76 -14.75 -2.43
CA SER A 720 -9.22 -14.70 -2.54
C SER A 720 -9.81 -13.64 -1.62
N GLU A 721 -10.60 -12.73 -2.21
CA GLU A 721 -11.39 -11.72 -1.51
C GLU A 721 -12.76 -11.62 -2.18
N GLY A 722 -13.74 -12.37 -1.66
CA GLY A 722 -15.08 -12.45 -2.28
C GLY A 722 -15.06 -13.00 -3.71
N SER A 723 -13.99 -13.66 -4.09
CA SER A 723 -13.70 -14.13 -5.45
C SER A 723 -14.70 -15.18 -5.93
N PRO A 724 -15.07 -15.20 -7.23
CA PRO A 724 -16.01 -16.18 -7.78
C PRO A 724 -15.40 -17.58 -7.82
N ALA A 725 -16.28 -18.58 -7.75
CA ALA A 725 -15.95 -19.98 -7.97
C ALA A 725 -17.05 -20.66 -8.77
N TRP A 726 -16.72 -21.71 -9.53
CA TRP A 726 -17.64 -22.27 -10.50
C TRP A 726 -17.80 -23.79 -10.41
N ASP A 727 -19.03 -24.25 -10.73
CA ASP A 727 -19.23 -25.61 -11.19
C ASP A 727 -18.88 -25.68 -12.69
N ALA A 728 -17.83 -26.42 -13.02
CA ALA A 728 -17.36 -26.54 -14.39
C ALA A 728 -16.90 -27.96 -14.71
N PRO A 729 -17.03 -28.40 -16.01
CA PRO A 729 -16.46 -29.65 -16.46
C PRO A 729 -14.94 -29.71 -16.25
N ASP A 730 -14.42 -30.92 -16.02
CA ASP A 730 -12.99 -31.12 -15.79
C ASP A 730 -12.11 -30.59 -16.94
N LYS A 731 -12.60 -30.70 -18.17
CA LYS A 731 -11.89 -30.22 -19.38
C LYS A 731 -11.71 -28.69 -19.45
N GLU A 732 -12.51 -27.93 -18.68
CA GLU A 732 -12.49 -26.48 -18.66
C GLU A 732 -11.82 -25.94 -17.38
N ALA A 733 -11.74 -26.76 -16.33
CA ALA A 733 -11.19 -26.37 -15.04
C ALA A 733 -9.69 -26.57 -14.98
N ILE A 734 -8.94 -25.49 -14.98
CA ILE A 734 -7.48 -25.47 -14.86
C ILE A 734 -7.03 -25.51 -13.40
N ALA A 735 -7.79 -24.86 -12.49
CA ALA A 735 -7.56 -24.88 -11.05
C ALA A 735 -8.82 -25.26 -10.29
N ARG A 736 -8.67 -26.09 -9.25
CA ARG A 736 -9.77 -26.49 -8.36
C ARG A 736 -9.36 -26.38 -6.90
N TYR A 737 -10.32 -25.93 -6.08
CA TYR A 737 -10.21 -26.03 -4.64
C TYR A 737 -10.23 -27.49 -4.18
N PRO A 738 -9.46 -27.90 -3.16
CA PRO A 738 -9.54 -29.25 -2.61
C PRO A 738 -10.87 -29.48 -1.87
N GLU A 739 -11.22 -30.74 -1.65
CA GLU A 739 -12.42 -31.10 -0.89
C GLU A 739 -12.37 -30.69 0.59
N LYS A 740 -11.17 -30.52 1.15
CA LYS A 740 -10.90 -30.08 2.53
C LYS A 740 -9.56 -29.37 2.61
N GLY A 741 -9.42 -28.48 3.61
CA GLY A 741 -8.19 -27.74 3.83
C GLY A 741 -7.98 -26.64 2.78
N VAL A 742 -9.05 -25.97 2.40
CA VAL A 742 -9.02 -24.87 1.42
C VAL A 742 -8.25 -23.69 1.98
N LEU A 743 -8.40 -23.35 3.28
CA LEU A 743 -7.68 -22.25 3.89
C LEU A 743 -6.19 -22.56 4.08
N ALA A 744 -5.32 -21.78 3.44
CA ALA A 744 -3.88 -21.82 3.66
C ALA A 744 -3.41 -20.82 4.73
N SER A 745 -3.89 -19.56 4.67
CA SER A 745 -3.56 -18.50 5.63
C SER A 745 -4.68 -17.46 5.67
N GLY A 746 -4.97 -16.87 6.82
CA GLY A 746 -5.99 -15.87 7.04
C GLY A 746 -7.27 -16.42 7.64
N TRP A 747 -8.41 -16.08 7.07
CA TRP A 747 -9.73 -16.48 7.56
C TRP A 747 -10.66 -16.89 6.41
N LEU A 748 -11.34 -18.01 6.58
CA LEU A 748 -12.36 -18.50 5.65
C LEU A 748 -13.56 -19.04 6.43
N LEU A 749 -14.72 -18.48 6.15
CA LEU A 749 -15.98 -19.01 6.62
C LEU A 749 -16.66 -19.77 5.47
N GLY A 750 -17.17 -20.99 5.73
CA GLY A 750 -17.95 -21.71 4.75
C GLY A 750 -17.13 -22.43 3.68
N GLU A 751 -16.00 -23.03 4.02
CA GLU A 751 -15.12 -23.82 3.13
C GLU A 751 -15.90 -24.76 2.19
N LYS A 752 -17.01 -25.35 2.68
CA LYS A 752 -17.87 -26.28 1.92
C LYS A 752 -18.41 -25.70 0.60
N TYR A 753 -18.52 -24.38 0.48
CA TYR A 753 -19.00 -23.72 -0.74
C TYR A 753 -17.94 -23.71 -1.85
N LEU A 754 -16.67 -23.85 -1.48
CA LEU A 754 -15.55 -23.91 -2.41
C LEU A 754 -15.10 -25.35 -2.72
N ALA A 755 -15.41 -26.32 -1.86
CA ALA A 755 -14.93 -27.70 -1.99
C ALA A 755 -15.20 -28.27 -3.40
N GLY A 756 -14.13 -28.71 -4.11
CA GLY A 756 -14.19 -29.24 -5.46
C GLY A 756 -14.54 -28.26 -6.58
N LYS A 757 -14.80 -26.98 -6.27
CA LYS A 757 -15.15 -25.96 -7.26
C LYS A 757 -13.94 -25.46 -8.04
N ALA A 758 -14.17 -24.98 -9.27
CA ALA A 758 -13.12 -24.41 -10.09
C ALA A 758 -12.80 -22.97 -9.67
N ALA A 759 -11.49 -22.63 -9.68
CA ALA A 759 -10.95 -21.32 -9.42
C ALA A 759 -10.34 -20.65 -10.66
N LEU A 760 -10.08 -21.41 -11.72
CA LEU A 760 -9.57 -20.93 -13.01
C LEU A 760 -10.17 -21.80 -14.11
N LEU A 761 -10.77 -21.14 -15.12
CA LEU A 761 -11.40 -21.81 -16.26
C LEU A 761 -10.74 -21.39 -17.57
N ASP A 762 -10.71 -22.35 -18.51
CA ASP A 762 -10.47 -22.11 -19.93
C ASP A 762 -11.72 -22.55 -20.70
N VAL A 763 -12.47 -21.58 -21.20
CA VAL A 763 -13.73 -21.83 -21.91
C VAL A 763 -13.56 -21.56 -23.39
N PRO A 764 -13.61 -22.58 -24.27
CA PRO A 764 -13.47 -22.37 -25.69
C PRO A 764 -14.74 -21.69 -26.26
N LEU A 765 -14.53 -20.72 -27.15
CA LEU A 765 -15.61 -20.05 -27.89
C LEU A 765 -15.15 -19.78 -29.34
N GLY A 766 -15.80 -20.44 -30.32
CA GLY A 766 -15.32 -20.42 -31.69
C GLY A 766 -13.95 -21.08 -31.84
N THR A 767 -12.96 -20.34 -32.31
CA THR A 767 -11.55 -20.77 -32.41
C THR A 767 -10.65 -20.16 -31.33
N GLY A 768 -11.22 -19.36 -30.44
CA GLY A 768 -10.50 -18.70 -29.35
C GLY A 768 -10.90 -19.17 -27.97
N HIS A 769 -10.47 -18.45 -26.95
CA HIS A 769 -10.59 -18.82 -25.55
C HIS A 769 -11.06 -17.67 -24.67
N ILE A 770 -11.89 -17.98 -23.67
CA ILE A 770 -12.17 -17.09 -22.54
C ILE A 770 -11.52 -17.70 -21.30
N VAL A 771 -10.45 -17.07 -20.80
CA VAL A 771 -9.75 -17.50 -19.59
C VAL A 771 -10.30 -16.72 -18.40
N MET A 772 -10.97 -17.40 -17.50
CA MET A 772 -11.68 -16.80 -16.35
C MET A 772 -10.91 -17.09 -15.07
N PHE A 773 -10.30 -16.08 -14.49
CA PHE A 773 -9.63 -16.16 -13.20
C PHE A 773 -10.61 -15.88 -12.06
N GLY A 774 -10.84 -16.84 -11.17
CA GLY A 774 -11.55 -16.66 -9.90
C GLY A 774 -10.63 -16.08 -8.82
N MET A 775 -9.75 -15.16 -9.19
CA MET A 775 -8.84 -14.44 -8.32
C MET A 775 -8.24 -13.26 -9.07
N ARG A 776 -7.49 -12.44 -8.34
CA ARG A 776 -6.62 -11.38 -8.89
C ARG A 776 -5.17 -11.89 -8.90
N PRO A 777 -4.66 -12.46 -10.02
CA PRO A 777 -3.31 -13.05 -10.06
C PRO A 777 -2.21 -12.03 -9.84
N GLN A 778 -2.47 -10.75 -10.17
CA GLN A 778 -1.54 -9.62 -10.02
C GLN A 778 -1.74 -8.83 -8.72
N TYR A 779 -2.62 -9.27 -7.83
CA TYR A 779 -3.08 -8.50 -6.67
C TYR A 779 -1.94 -7.79 -5.93
N ARG A 780 -1.99 -6.47 -5.90
CA ARG A 780 -1.05 -5.56 -5.23
C ARG A 780 0.43 -5.90 -5.46
N GLY A 781 0.77 -6.44 -6.64
CA GLY A 781 2.15 -6.79 -6.99
C GLY A 781 2.81 -7.87 -6.11
N GLN A 782 2.06 -8.66 -5.33
CA GLN A 782 2.62 -9.57 -4.32
C GLN A 782 2.56 -11.04 -4.69
N SER A 783 1.61 -11.48 -5.52
CA SER A 783 1.33 -12.89 -5.82
C SER A 783 2.27 -13.45 -6.89
N TYR A 784 3.58 -13.36 -6.70
CA TYR A 784 4.61 -13.74 -7.69
C TYR A 784 4.42 -15.15 -8.24
N GLN A 785 3.95 -16.09 -7.43
CA GLN A 785 3.63 -17.44 -7.89
C GLN A 785 2.56 -17.41 -8.99
N ASN A 786 1.50 -16.61 -8.84
CA ASN A 786 0.35 -16.58 -9.73
C ASN A 786 0.59 -15.73 -10.99
N PHE A 787 1.61 -14.86 -11.02
CA PHE A 787 1.98 -14.10 -12.21
C PHE A 787 2.21 -15.01 -13.41
N LYS A 788 2.82 -16.18 -13.19
CA LYS A 788 3.09 -17.15 -14.27
C LYS A 788 1.84 -17.69 -14.94
N LEU A 789 0.75 -17.91 -14.18
CA LEU A 789 -0.56 -18.30 -14.75
C LEU A 789 -1.08 -17.19 -15.67
N PHE A 790 -0.97 -15.94 -15.22
CA PHE A 790 -1.43 -14.80 -15.98
C PHE A 790 -0.56 -14.58 -17.23
N PHE A 791 0.75 -14.65 -17.11
CA PHE A 791 1.65 -14.52 -18.26
C PHE A 791 1.48 -15.65 -19.29
N ASN A 792 1.23 -16.88 -18.84
CA ASN A 792 0.89 -17.97 -19.72
C ASN A 792 -0.40 -17.69 -20.51
N ALA A 793 -1.41 -17.08 -19.86
CA ALA A 793 -2.67 -16.73 -20.52
C ALA A 793 -2.48 -15.62 -21.57
N LEU A 794 -1.51 -14.69 -21.40
CA LEU A 794 -1.23 -13.64 -22.38
C LEU A 794 -0.73 -14.18 -23.73
N ILE A 795 -0.13 -15.37 -23.75
CA ILE A 795 0.39 -16.03 -24.97
C ILE A 795 -0.38 -17.30 -25.35
N TYR A 796 -1.60 -17.45 -24.77
CA TYR A 796 -2.43 -18.64 -24.96
C TYR A 796 -3.38 -18.44 -26.13
N HIS A 797 -2.95 -18.89 -27.35
CA HIS A 797 -3.71 -18.81 -28.59
C HIS A 797 -3.19 -19.83 -29.62
#